data_d704445dcff3b8064f2eb4d068f8dbc2
#
_entry.id   d704445dcff3b8064f2eb4d068f8dbc2
#
_cell.length_a   1.000
_cell.length_b   1.000
_cell.length_c   1.000
_cell.angle_alpha   90.00
_cell.angle_beta   90.00
_cell.angle_gamma   90.00
#
_symmetry.space_group_name_H-M   'P 1'
#
loop_
_entity.id
_entity.type
_entity.pdbx_description
1 polymer ?
#
loop_
_entity_poly.entity_id
_entity_poly.type
_entity_poly.pdbx_seq_one_letter_code
_entity_poly.pdbx_strand_id
1 'polypeptide(L)'
;MSDSLRHECGIALVRLTKDLKWYQEKYGSPLHGFNQLFLLMEKQHNRGQDGAGIGCVKIGAENGEAFLFRDREIGAQGLTQIFTRQIKTYADQVREGVIVPEFPETVKRHFDFGGEVLLGHLRYGTSGNFDSVSCHPYARKSIWPTRNLLVAGNFNLTNTSDLNSSLTERGAHVIYSTDTQSILEEIGFWLDEEHDRLFKAFKDQGLSGMAVQAEISKHLDVGNVLRKAAKNWDGGYAIAGLIGNGDSFVLRDPNGIRPCWYVRTEDLFAVASERVALMTIVGVAQEDVQELPPGHALIMKADGRHSVEVVHAPGERRHCSFERIYFSRGNDPEIYAERKALGAALADEVLALIQDDHQHAIFSYIPNTAEIAWYGLMEELRLRRRSQVRRQLVEAQRAGKLDEATIDRLVLGGWPRGEKVAHKDVKLRTFISQEKNRMQMASHVYDISYGTVKEGDTLVCVDDSIVRGTTLRQSILRILARPNPKRIVIASTAPQIRYPDCYGIDMSEMGKFLAFQAAVALCKDRGMNDLLREVYEDCVAQSKRPTAEMRNHVKRIYDAFTEQEIAAKAAELVYPVKSGWKGELVLVFQKIASLHRACPTSRGDWYFTGDYPTPGGLGVLNRAYMNYWEKREGRAY
;
A
#
# COMPACT_ATOMS: atom_id res chain seq x y z
N MET A 1 -14.64 6.31 -0.15
CA MET A 1 -13.90 5.57 0.85
C MET A 1 -14.90 5.22 1.94
N SER A 2 -15.41 3.99 1.86
CA SER A 2 -15.84 3.30 3.06
C SER A 2 -14.69 3.44 4.02
N ASP A 3 -14.71 3.45 5.22
CA ASP A 3 -13.66 3.73 6.20
C ASP A 3 -12.29 4.00 5.57
N SER A 4 -11.73 5.17 5.75
CA SER A 4 -10.44 5.50 5.16
C SER A 4 -9.39 4.49 5.64
N LEU A 5 -9.23 3.41 4.87
CA LEU A 5 -7.97 2.68 4.89
C LEU A 5 -6.93 3.74 4.60
N ARG A 6 -6.13 4.02 5.58
CA ARG A 6 -5.05 4.95 5.42
C ARG A 6 -4.00 4.23 4.58
N HIS A 7 -3.36 4.95 3.71
CA HIS A 7 -2.53 4.43 2.62
C HIS A 7 -1.23 3.83 3.14
N GLU A 8 -0.62 2.95 2.35
CA GLU A 8 0.70 2.40 2.60
C GLU A 8 1.81 3.41 2.28
N CYS A 9 3.02 3.17 2.83
CA CYS A 9 4.19 3.94 2.49
C CYS A 9 4.60 3.76 1.02
N GLY A 10 5.31 4.74 0.46
CA GLY A 10 5.93 4.67 -0.87
C GLY A 10 7.42 4.92 -0.78
N ILE A 11 8.21 4.18 -1.58
CA ILE A 11 9.64 4.41 -1.75
C ILE A 11 9.95 4.94 -3.15
N ALA A 12 10.98 5.76 -3.26
CA ALA A 12 11.58 6.19 -4.50
C ALA A 12 13.09 6.25 -4.33
N LEU A 13 13.86 5.73 -5.29
CA LEU A 13 15.31 5.85 -5.31
C LEU A 13 15.75 6.24 -6.71
N VAL A 14 16.66 7.20 -6.81
CA VAL A 14 17.29 7.62 -8.05
C VAL A 14 18.80 7.53 -7.88
N ARG A 15 19.46 6.80 -8.78
CA ARG A 15 20.91 6.70 -8.87
C ARG A 15 21.35 7.18 -10.24
N LEU A 16 22.03 8.31 -10.30
CA LEU A 16 22.61 8.86 -11.51
C LEU A 16 23.87 8.07 -11.90
N THR A 17 23.99 7.65 -13.16
CA THR A 17 25.14 6.84 -13.65
C THR A 17 26.26 7.67 -14.24
N LYS A 18 26.02 8.95 -14.50
CA LYS A 18 26.97 9.93 -15.03
C LYS A 18 27.25 11.01 -13.98
N ASP A 19 28.22 11.88 -14.23
CA ASP A 19 28.47 13.06 -13.40
C ASP A 19 27.43 14.16 -13.62
N LEU A 20 27.35 15.12 -12.71
CA LEU A 20 26.35 16.20 -12.79
C LEU A 20 26.56 17.10 -14.01
N LYS A 21 27.78 17.20 -14.55
CA LYS A 21 28.09 17.99 -15.75
C LYS A 21 27.37 17.41 -16.96
N TRP A 22 27.37 16.08 -17.10
CA TRP A 22 26.68 15.40 -18.18
C TRP A 22 25.16 15.70 -18.16
N TYR A 23 24.53 15.74 -16.94
CA TYR A 23 23.10 16.08 -16.83
C TYR A 23 22.84 17.56 -17.13
N GLN A 24 23.74 18.46 -16.74
CA GLN A 24 23.69 19.87 -17.15
C GLN A 24 23.72 20.01 -18.66
N GLU A 25 24.61 19.32 -19.34
CA GLU A 25 24.75 19.37 -20.80
C GLU A 25 23.55 18.75 -21.53
N LYS A 26 23.05 17.60 -21.04
CA LYS A 26 21.97 16.85 -21.71
C LYS A 26 20.58 17.40 -21.39
N TYR A 27 20.32 17.76 -20.14
CA TYR A 27 18.99 18.13 -19.64
C TYR A 27 18.88 19.59 -19.21
N GLY A 28 19.95 20.36 -19.30
CA GLY A 28 19.97 21.77 -18.91
C GLY A 28 19.95 22.02 -17.40
N SER A 29 20.16 20.99 -16.56
CA SER A 29 20.10 21.13 -15.12
C SER A 29 20.98 20.12 -14.38
N PRO A 30 21.86 20.58 -13.46
CA PRO A 30 22.64 19.71 -12.60
C PRO A 30 21.78 19.06 -11.49
N LEU A 31 20.54 19.56 -11.30
CA LEU A 31 19.58 19.02 -10.33
C LEU A 31 18.66 17.92 -10.93
N HIS A 32 19.05 17.33 -12.07
CA HIS A 32 18.21 16.33 -12.75
C HIS A 32 17.78 15.21 -11.79
N GLY A 33 18.69 14.61 -11.03
CA GLY A 33 18.38 13.55 -10.07
C GLY A 33 17.39 13.98 -8.98
N PHE A 34 17.59 15.18 -8.43
CA PHE A 34 16.70 15.76 -7.42
C PHE A 34 15.29 15.99 -7.98
N ASN A 35 15.18 16.49 -9.22
CA ASN A 35 13.90 16.69 -9.90
C ASN A 35 13.22 15.36 -10.22
N GLN A 36 13.96 14.34 -10.66
CA GLN A 36 13.43 13.00 -10.90
C GLN A 36 12.88 12.38 -9.61
N LEU A 37 13.60 12.53 -8.49
CA LEU A 37 13.11 12.05 -7.19
C LEU A 37 11.80 12.72 -6.80
N PHE A 38 11.69 14.05 -6.92
CA PHE A 38 10.45 14.78 -6.66
C PHE A 38 9.29 14.22 -7.47
N LEU A 39 9.48 14.10 -8.78
CA LEU A 39 8.43 13.64 -9.69
C LEU A 39 8.00 12.19 -9.39
N LEU A 40 8.96 11.29 -9.09
CA LEU A 40 8.65 9.92 -8.68
C LEU A 40 7.84 9.88 -7.38
N MET A 41 8.19 10.71 -6.39
CA MET A 41 7.42 10.81 -5.15
C MET A 41 6.03 11.40 -5.40
N GLU A 42 5.92 12.48 -6.20
CA GLU A 42 4.65 13.11 -6.53
C GLU A 42 3.72 12.16 -7.30
N LYS A 43 4.26 11.35 -8.21
CA LYS A 43 3.48 10.32 -8.92
C LYS A 43 3.01 9.17 -8.03
N GLN A 44 3.55 9.04 -6.84
CA GLN A 44 3.12 8.08 -5.82
C GLN A 44 2.30 8.74 -4.69
N HIS A 45 1.70 9.92 -4.91
CA HIS A 45 0.92 10.67 -3.92
C HIS A 45 -0.32 9.92 -3.39
N ASN A 46 -0.76 8.85 -4.04
CA ASN A 46 -1.75 7.92 -3.51
C ASN A 46 -1.22 7.13 -2.29
N ARG A 47 0.10 7.07 -2.09
CA ARG A 47 0.77 6.49 -0.93
C ARG A 47 1.19 7.59 0.04
N GLY A 48 1.28 7.30 1.32
CA GLY A 48 1.90 8.11 2.36
C GLY A 48 1.55 9.59 2.39
N GLN A 49 0.41 9.95 2.99
CA GLN A 49 -0.04 11.36 3.11
C GLN A 49 0.21 11.98 4.49
N ASP A 50 0.94 11.30 5.38
CA ASP A 50 1.17 11.77 6.76
C ASP A 50 2.58 12.36 6.95
N GLY A 51 3.36 12.42 5.88
CA GLY A 51 4.70 13.00 5.87
C GLY A 51 5.53 12.50 4.71
N ALA A 52 6.72 13.05 4.58
CA ALA A 52 7.70 12.66 3.59
C ALA A 52 9.11 12.80 4.15
N GLY A 53 10.07 12.20 3.45
CA GLY A 53 11.48 12.43 3.72
C GLY A 53 12.34 12.09 2.53
N ILE A 54 13.49 12.75 2.46
CA ILE A 54 14.47 12.55 1.41
C ILE A 54 15.87 12.35 2.00
N GLY A 55 16.70 11.62 1.28
CA GLY A 55 18.11 11.42 1.59
C GLY A 55 18.97 11.56 0.36
N CYS A 56 20.22 11.93 0.54
CA CYS A 56 21.20 12.07 -0.54
C CYS A 56 22.58 11.60 -0.10
N VAL A 57 23.30 10.94 -1.01
CA VAL A 57 24.72 10.66 -0.87
C VAL A 57 25.47 11.24 -2.08
N LYS A 58 26.52 12.01 -1.79
CA LYS A 58 27.46 12.54 -2.78
C LYS A 58 28.63 11.57 -2.94
N ILE A 59 28.82 11.02 -4.13
CA ILE A 59 29.89 10.07 -4.40
C ILE A 59 31.21 10.82 -4.58
N GLY A 60 32.27 10.33 -3.93
CA GLY A 60 33.60 10.91 -4.08
C GLY A 60 33.75 12.32 -3.48
N ALA A 61 32.99 12.67 -2.44
CA ALA A 61 33.20 13.88 -1.66
C ALA A 61 34.65 13.92 -1.09
N GLU A 62 35.24 15.09 -1.07
CA GLU A 62 36.60 15.29 -0.57
C GLU A 62 36.67 15.10 0.96
N ASN A 63 37.87 14.81 1.46
CA ASN A 63 38.06 14.65 2.90
C ASN A 63 37.75 15.96 3.63
N GLY A 64 36.84 15.91 4.61
CA GLY A 64 36.34 17.09 5.33
C GLY A 64 35.01 17.64 4.80
N GLU A 65 34.55 17.20 3.64
CA GLU A 65 33.22 17.56 3.12
C GLU A 65 32.15 16.60 3.62
N ALA A 66 30.95 17.14 3.87
CA ALA A 66 29.79 16.32 4.16
C ALA A 66 29.28 15.59 2.89
N PHE A 67 28.92 14.33 3.02
CA PHE A 67 28.54 13.49 1.89
C PHE A 67 27.17 12.83 2.04
N LEU A 68 26.57 12.86 3.26
CA LEU A 68 25.30 12.24 3.54
C LEU A 68 24.33 13.24 4.17
N PHE A 69 23.20 13.44 3.52
CA PHE A 69 22.19 14.44 3.86
C PHE A 69 20.81 13.81 3.99
N ARG A 70 19.98 14.45 4.79
CA ARG A 70 18.60 13.99 5.05
C ARG A 70 17.71 15.18 5.42
N ASP A 71 16.50 15.21 4.84
CA ASP A 71 15.42 16.15 5.22
C ASP A 71 14.10 15.41 5.38
N ARG A 72 13.25 15.82 6.33
CA ARG A 72 12.01 15.15 6.69
C ARG A 72 10.95 16.14 7.14
N GLU A 73 9.69 15.87 6.80
CA GLU A 73 8.56 16.71 7.19
C GLU A 73 7.32 15.85 7.43
N ILE A 74 6.48 16.26 8.40
CA ILE A 74 5.21 15.63 8.74
C ILE A 74 4.03 16.35 8.08
N GLY A 75 2.91 15.62 7.95
CA GLY A 75 1.65 16.17 7.44
C GLY A 75 1.47 16.03 5.93
N ALA A 76 0.27 16.29 5.48
CA ALA A 76 -0.18 16.05 4.10
C ALA A 76 0.57 16.87 3.04
N GLN A 77 1.23 17.95 3.42
CA GLN A 77 2.05 18.79 2.53
C GLN A 77 3.54 18.57 2.72
N GLY A 78 3.95 17.55 3.50
CA GLY A 78 5.35 17.32 3.84
C GLY A 78 6.25 17.23 2.62
N LEU A 79 5.81 16.53 1.56
CA LEU A 79 6.54 16.45 0.30
C LEU A 79 6.81 17.84 -0.30
N THR A 80 5.75 18.62 -0.51
CA THR A 80 5.87 19.97 -1.11
C THR A 80 6.71 20.89 -0.23
N GLN A 81 6.57 20.82 1.09
CA GLN A 81 7.33 21.65 2.02
C GLN A 81 8.83 21.37 1.97
N ILE A 82 9.24 20.06 1.92
CA ILE A 82 10.65 19.68 1.78
C ILE A 82 11.22 20.27 0.48
N PHE A 83 10.60 19.98 -0.66
CA PHE A 83 11.16 20.40 -1.94
C PHE A 83 11.14 21.92 -2.12
N THR A 84 10.10 22.61 -1.65
CA THR A 84 10.05 24.09 -1.65
C THR A 84 11.19 24.69 -0.81
N ARG A 85 11.45 24.13 0.40
CA ARG A 85 12.55 24.55 1.27
C ARG A 85 13.90 24.34 0.58
N GLN A 86 14.13 23.17 0.00
CA GLN A 86 15.39 22.84 -0.65
C GLN A 86 15.64 23.69 -1.92
N ILE A 87 14.62 23.90 -2.76
CA ILE A 87 14.71 24.79 -3.93
C ILE A 87 15.01 26.23 -3.52
N LYS A 88 14.38 26.70 -2.44
CA LYS A 88 14.68 28.03 -1.90
C LYS A 88 16.12 28.15 -1.45
N THR A 89 16.63 27.17 -0.68
CA THR A 89 18.04 27.13 -0.24
C THR A 89 18.99 27.15 -1.45
N TYR A 90 18.72 26.35 -2.48
CA TYR A 90 19.49 26.36 -3.72
C TYR A 90 19.48 27.76 -4.40
N ALA A 91 18.28 28.36 -4.55
CA ALA A 91 18.14 29.66 -5.18
C ALA A 91 18.85 30.79 -4.39
N ASP A 92 18.83 30.72 -3.06
CA ASP A 92 19.55 31.66 -2.20
C ASP A 92 21.06 31.52 -2.39
N GLN A 93 21.61 30.30 -2.41
CA GLN A 93 23.03 30.02 -2.67
C GLN A 93 23.48 30.46 -4.07
N VAL A 94 22.60 30.33 -5.07
CA VAL A 94 22.88 30.87 -6.43
C VAL A 94 22.94 32.38 -6.41
N ARG A 95 22.01 33.04 -5.72
CA ARG A 95 21.96 34.52 -5.60
C ARG A 95 23.19 35.07 -4.88
N GLU A 96 23.68 34.36 -3.89
CA GLU A 96 24.89 34.69 -3.12
C GLU A 96 26.20 34.37 -3.87
N GLY A 97 26.12 33.74 -5.03
CA GLY A 97 27.28 33.35 -5.83
C GLY A 97 28.08 32.15 -5.28
N VAL A 98 27.50 31.45 -4.27
CA VAL A 98 28.08 30.21 -3.71
C VAL A 98 27.95 29.05 -4.69
N ILE A 99 26.80 28.99 -5.35
CA ILE A 99 26.54 28.04 -6.44
C ILE A 99 26.46 28.80 -7.76
N VAL A 100 27.20 28.27 -8.73
CA VAL A 100 27.14 28.69 -10.12
C VAL A 100 26.60 27.53 -10.94
N PRO A 101 25.36 27.56 -11.41
CA PRO A 101 24.70 26.42 -12.07
C PRO A 101 25.45 25.87 -13.28
N GLU A 102 26.17 26.73 -14.00
CA GLU A 102 27.02 26.38 -15.15
C GLU A 102 28.25 25.56 -14.76
N PHE A 103 28.61 25.56 -13.46
CA PHE A 103 29.69 24.78 -12.88
C PHE A 103 29.10 23.75 -11.89
N PRO A 104 28.64 22.57 -12.36
CA PRO A 104 27.96 21.55 -11.56
C PRO A 104 28.73 21.05 -10.34
N GLU A 105 30.06 21.18 -10.32
CA GLU A 105 30.90 20.90 -9.15
C GLU A 105 30.56 21.82 -7.96
N THR A 106 30.15 23.07 -8.22
CA THR A 106 29.71 23.98 -7.15
C THR A 106 28.37 23.53 -6.56
N VAL A 107 27.46 23.00 -7.39
CA VAL A 107 26.20 22.40 -6.96
C VAL A 107 26.48 21.17 -6.10
N LYS A 108 27.33 20.27 -6.57
CA LYS A 108 27.71 19.08 -5.82
C LYS A 108 28.34 19.43 -4.46
N ARG A 109 29.20 20.44 -4.42
CA ARG A 109 29.86 20.85 -3.18
C ARG A 109 28.93 21.51 -2.19
N HIS A 110 28.11 22.47 -2.61
CA HIS A 110 27.39 23.36 -1.72
C HIS A 110 25.90 23.04 -1.51
N PHE A 111 25.22 22.40 -2.47
CA PHE A 111 23.83 22.01 -2.30
C PHE A 111 23.72 20.61 -1.69
N ASP A 112 23.08 20.46 -0.56
CA ASP A 112 22.98 19.22 0.20
C ASP A 112 22.44 18.04 -0.62
N PHE A 113 21.48 18.30 -1.50
CA PHE A 113 20.85 17.30 -2.37
C PHE A 113 21.40 17.31 -3.82
N GLY A 114 22.58 17.90 -4.02
CA GLY A 114 23.33 17.88 -5.29
C GLY A 114 24.20 16.64 -5.45
N GLY A 115 23.72 15.47 -5.06
CA GLY A 115 24.46 14.20 -5.15
C GLY A 115 23.90 13.26 -6.20
N GLU A 116 24.58 12.13 -6.41
CA GLU A 116 24.24 11.14 -7.43
C GLU A 116 23.29 10.06 -6.94
N VAL A 117 23.14 9.90 -5.61
CA VAL A 117 22.28 8.86 -5.03
C VAL A 117 21.25 9.51 -4.13
N LEU A 118 19.98 9.39 -4.51
CA LEU A 118 18.88 10.04 -3.82
C LEU A 118 17.81 9.01 -3.43
N LEU A 119 17.28 9.15 -2.21
CA LEU A 119 16.27 8.29 -1.64
C LEU A 119 15.08 9.14 -1.21
N GLY A 120 13.88 8.73 -1.55
CA GLY A 120 12.62 9.35 -1.15
C GLY A 120 11.70 8.36 -0.44
N HIS A 121 10.95 8.86 0.50
CA HIS A 121 9.94 8.12 1.25
C HIS A 121 8.68 8.95 1.44
N LEU A 122 7.55 8.33 1.15
CA LEU A 122 6.21 8.86 1.45
C LEU A 122 5.68 8.09 2.65
N ARG A 123 5.46 8.81 3.74
CA ARG A 123 5.08 8.22 5.01
C ARG A 123 3.59 8.03 5.12
N TYR A 124 3.22 6.83 5.56
CA TYR A 124 1.98 6.57 6.22
C TYR A 124 2.24 6.23 7.70
N GLY A 125 1.64 6.99 8.61
CA GLY A 125 1.86 6.84 10.06
C GLY A 125 1.09 5.67 10.64
N THR A 126 1.63 4.45 10.51
CA THR A 126 1.04 3.24 11.09
C THR A 126 1.49 3.01 12.53
N SER A 127 2.67 3.46 12.91
CA SER A 127 3.26 3.29 14.25
C SER A 127 4.06 4.52 14.68
N GLY A 128 4.25 4.70 15.98
CA GLY A 128 5.05 5.76 16.56
C GLY A 128 4.33 7.09 16.76
N ASN A 129 5.03 8.04 17.37
CA ASN A 129 4.55 9.40 17.56
C ASN A 129 4.44 10.12 16.22
N PHE A 130 3.47 11.02 16.10
CA PHE A 130 3.34 11.92 14.93
C PHE A 130 4.37 13.06 15.03
N ASP A 131 5.66 12.71 15.00
CA ASP A 131 6.77 13.64 14.99
C ASP A 131 7.69 13.41 13.77
N SER A 132 8.55 14.37 13.48
CA SER A 132 9.50 14.27 12.38
C SER A 132 10.56 13.18 12.61
N VAL A 133 10.77 12.73 13.85
CA VAL A 133 11.73 11.67 14.19
C VAL A 133 11.28 10.34 13.63
N SER A 134 9.97 10.10 13.56
CA SER A 134 9.38 8.88 13.02
C SER A 134 9.23 8.87 11.49
N CYS A 135 9.61 9.96 10.76
CA CYS A 135 9.68 9.93 9.30
C CYS A 135 10.98 9.29 8.80
N HIS A 136 10.86 8.45 7.76
CA HIS A 136 12.03 7.95 7.02
C HIS A 136 12.62 9.05 6.12
N PRO A 137 13.91 8.94 5.70
CA PRO A 137 14.87 7.90 6.06
C PRO A 137 15.38 8.01 7.49
N TYR A 138 15.62 6.86 8.14
CA TYR A 138 16.42 6.81 9.36
C TYR A 138 17.90 6.82 9.02
N ALA A 139 18.72 7.36 9.91
CA ALA A 139 20.15 7.56 9.65
C ALA A 139 21.01 7.03 10.78
N ARG A 140 22.02 6.28 10.41
CA ARG A 140 23.18 5.93 11.22
C ARG A 140 24.40 6.68 10.71
N LYS A 141 25.12 7.37 11.59
CA LYS A 141 26.25 8.21 11.23
C LYS A 141 27.55 7.72 11.87
N SER A 142 28.63 7.77 11.11
CA SER A 142 29.99 7.45 11.50
C SER A 142 30.98 8.36 10.75
N ILE A 143 32.22 8.46 11.23
CA ILE A 143 33.31 9.10 10.49
C ILE A 143 33.78 8.27 9.28
N TRP A 144 33.45 6.98 9.23
CA TRP A 144 33.75 6.10 8.12
C TRP A 144 32.60 6.08 7.11
N PRO A 145 32.78 6.50 5.85
CA PRO A 145 31.71 6.52 4.86
C PRO A 145 30.97 5.18 4.73
N THR A 146 31.69 4.07 4.73
CA THR A 146 31.17 2.71 4.63
C THR A 146 30.36 2.24 5.84
N ARG A 147 30.34 2.98 6.96
CA ARG A 147 29.51 2.72 8.15
C ARG A 147 28.33 3.68 8.29
N ASN A 148 28.21 4.65 7.38
CA ASN A 148 27.04 5.51 7.35
C ASN A 148 25.93 4.84 6.55
N LEU A 149 24.70 4.95 7.04
CA LEU A 149 23.55 4.29 6.46
C LEU A 149 22.29 5.18 6.56
N LEU A 150 21.58 5.34 5.46
CA LEU A 150 20.19 5.79 5.43
C LEU A 150 19.30 4.61 5.06
N VAL A 151 18.18 4.44 5.77
CA VAL A 151 17.18 3.39 5.49
C VAL A 151 15.78 4.00 5.41
N ALA A 152 15.06 3.63 4.37
CA ALA A 152 13.64 3.92 4.21
C ALA A 152 12.93 2.71 3.61
N GLY A 153 11.62 2.58 3.83
CA GLY A 153 10.91 1.46 3.23
C GLY A 153 9.41 1.48 3.47
N ASN A 154 8.73 0.63 2.73
CA ASN A 154 7.36 0.21 2.97
C ASN A 154 7.41 -1.18 3.60
N PHE A 155 7.22 -1.27 4.91
CA PHE A 155 7.39 -2.51 5.65
C PHE A 155 6.66 -2.54 6.98
N ASN A 156 6.46 -3.75 7.49
CA ASN A 156 6.16 -4.03 8.88
C ASN A 156 6.68 -5.43 9.23
N LEU A 157 7.41 -5.52 10.35
CA LEU A 157 7.90 -6.78 10.90
C LEU A 157 6.99 -7.25 12.03
N THR A 158 6.68 -8.55 12.06
CA THR A 158 5.82 -9.16 13.07
C THR A 158 6.60 -9.53 14.34
N ASN A 159 7.93 -9.58 14.25
CA ASN A 159 8.83 -10.06 15.30
C ASN A 159 9.84 -9.00 15.78
N THR A 160 9.49 -7.73 15.75
CA THR A 160 10.34 -6.62 16.19
C THR A 160 10.88 -6.81 17.63
N SER A 161 10.06 -7.36 18.52
CA SER A 161 10.47 -7.66 19.90
C SER A 161 11.64 -8.66 19.98
N ASP A 162 11.59 -9.72 19.15
CA ASP A 162 12.62 -10.76 19.14
C ASP A 162 13.93 -10.21 18.57
N LEU A 163 13.83 -9.36 17.53
CA LEU A 163 14.98 -8.69 16.93
C LEU A 163 15.64 -7.74 17.95
N ASN A 164 14.86 -6.97 18.69
CA ASN A 164 15.36 -6.07 19.73
C ASN A 164 16.03 -6.85 20.87
N SER A 165 15.50 -8.00 21.26
CA SER A 165 16.12 -8.89 22.23
C SER A 165 17.48 -9.40 21.73
N SER A 166 17.55 -9.85 20.47
CA SER A 166 18.79 -10.30 19.84
C SER A 166 19.84 -9.18 19.73
N LEU A 167 19.43 -7.95 19.42
CA LEU A 167 20.34 -6.78 19.44
C LEU A 167 20.87 -6.52 20.85
N THR A 168 20.02 -6.61 21.87
CA THR A 168 20.40 -6.41 23.27
C THR A 168 21.39 -7.49 23.74
N GLU A 169 21.20 -8.74 23.37
CA GLU A 169 22.14 -9.84 23.66
C GLU A 169 23.52 -9.62 23.02
N ARG A 170 23.60 -8.92 21.88
CA ARG A 170 24.84 -8.51 21.25
C ARG A 170 25.46 -7.24 21.86
N GLY A 171 24.85 -6.69 22.92
CA GLY A 171 25.35 -5.51 23.62
C GLY A 171 24.77 -4.18 23.14
N ALA A 172 23.80 -4.16 22.23
CA ALA A 172 23.15 -2.94 21.81
C ALA A 172 22.21 -2.39 22.88
N HIS A 173 22.13 -1.07 23.00
CA HIS A 173 21.17 -0.38 23.87
C HIS A 173 19.98 0.11 23.03
N VAL A 174 18.92 -0.68 22.98
CA VAL A 174 17.73 -0.37 22.19
C VAL A 174 16.89 0.68 22.89
N ILE A 175 16.74 1.86 22.29
CA ILE A 175 16.01 3.01 22.86
C ILE A 175 14.59 3.11 22.29
N TYR A 176 14.37 2.58 21.08
CA TYR A 176 13.10 2.66 20.37
C TYR A 176 12.52 1.27 20.12
N SER A 177 11.20 1.19 20.10
CA SER A 177 10.45 -0.06 19.86
C SER A 177 9.92 -0.16 18.41
N THR A 178 10.44 0.66 17.48
CA THR A 178 9.99 0.64 16.09
C THR A 178 10.80 -0.34 15.26
N ASP A 179 10.13 -1.06 14.37
CA ASP A 179 10.76 -1.96 13.39
C ASP A 179 11.81 -1.27 12.53
N THR A 180 11.62 0.01 12.20
CA THR A 180 12.59 0.81 11.43
C THR A 180 13.94 0.93 12.13
N GLN A 181 13.94 1.17 13.44
CA GLN A 181 15.17 1.24 14.22
C GLN A 181 15.85 -0.13 14.29
N SER A 182 15.06 -1.19 14.51
CA SER A 182 15.59 -2.56 14.54
C SER A 182 16.25 -2.94 13.20
N ILE A 183 15.63 -2.59 12.07
CA ILE A 183 16.18 -2.81 10.72
C ILE A 183 17.47 -2.01 10.53
N LEU A 184 17.47 -0.73 10.89
CA LEU A 184 18.65 0.14 10.77
C LEU A 184 19.84 -0.42 11.56
N GLU A 185 19.61 -0.85 12.80
CA GLU A 185 20.67 -1.36 13.68
C GLU A 185 21.15 -2.76 13.27
N GLU A 186 20.24 -3.64 12.81
CA GLU A 186 20.63 -4.94 12.27
C GLU A 186 21.52 -4.79 11.03
N ILE A 187 21.14 -3.95 10.07
CA ILE A 187 21.99 -3.70 8.89
C ILE A 187 23.29 -3.01 9.33
N GLY A 188 23.22 -2.03 10.23
CA GLY A 188 24.35 -1.28 10.73
C GLY A 188 25.39 -2.16 11.45
N PHE A 189 24.94 -3.11 12.26
CA PHE A 189 25.80 -4.07 12.94
C PHE A 189 26.60 -4.91 11.93
N TRP A 190 25.93 -5.51 10.95
CA TRP A 190 26.62 -6.34 9.95
C TRP A 190 27.47 -5.51 8.96
N LEU A 191 27.13 -4.25 8.77
CA LEU A 191 27.94 -3.31 7.99
C LEU A 191 29.26 -2.99 8.72
N ASP A 192 29.21 -2.83 10.03
CA ASP A 192 30.42 -2.66 10.86
C ASP A 192 31.31 -3.91 10.83
N GLU A 193 30.73 -5.09 11.01
CA GLU A 193 31.45 -6.37 10.98
C GLU A 193 32.16 -6.57 9.61
N GLU A 194 31.49 -6.26 8.51
CA GLU A 194 32.07 -6.38 7.17
C GLU A 194 33.18 -5.35 6.95
N HIS A 195 32.98 -4.12 7.43
CA HIS A 195 34.01 -3.07 7.39
C HIS A 195 35.24 -3.50 8.19
N ASP A 196 35.09 -3.99 9.41
CA ASP A 196 36.20 -4.38 10.28
C ASP A 196 36.96 -5.56 9.72
N ARG A 197 36.29 -6.52 9.12
CA ARG A 197 36.90 -7.65 8.40
C ARG A 197 37.82 -7.16 7.26
N LEU A 198 37.30 -6.24 6.42
CA LEU A 198 38.03 -5.67 5.30
C LEU A 198 39.18 -4.77 5.78
N PHE A 199 38.92 -3.96 6.80
CA PHE A 199 39.95 -3.08 7.39
C PHE A 199 41.16 -3.89 7.85
N LYS A 200 40.93 -4.97 8.60
CA LYS A 200 42.00 -5.88 9.05
C LYS A 200 42.74 -6.49 7.86
N ALA A 201 42.03 -7.02 6.89
CA ALA A 201 42.63 -7.68 5.72
C ALA A 201 43.53 -6.72 4.92
N PHE A 202 43.09 -5.49 4.70
CA PHE A 202 43.91 -4.51 3.94
C PHE A 202 45.04 -3.91 4.78
N LYS A 203 44.89 -3.80 6.09
CA LYS A 203 46.00 -3.42 6.98
C LYS A 203 47.09 -4.48 6.99
N ASP A 204 46.71 -5.76 7.02
CA ASP A 204 47.69 -6.88 6.95
C ASP A 204 48.44 -6.93 5.60
N GLN A 205 47.85 -6.36 4.54
CA GLN A 205 48.48 -6.16 3.22
C GLN A 205 49.36 -4.90 3.17
N GLY A 206 49.48 -4.15 4.27
CA GLY A 206 50.34 -2.97 4.36
C GLY A 206 49.71 -1.65 3.90
N LEU A 207 48.40 -1.63 3.58
CA LEU A 207 47.73 -0.37 3.22
C LEU A 207 47.55 0.54 4.44
N SER A 208 47.54 1.86 4.20
CA SER A 208 47.33 2.86 5.25
C SER A 208 46.59 4.10 4.75
N GLY A 209 46.10 4.92 5.67
CA GLY A 209 45.40 6.18 5.35
C GLY A 209 44.17 5.99 4.45
N MET A 210 43.98 6.90 3.51
CA MET A 210 42.86 6.89 2.59
C MET A 210 42.84 5.70 1.62
N ALA A 211 44.00 5.05 1.37
CA ALA A 211 44.04 3.85 0.54
C ALA A 211 43.25 2.68 1.13
N VAL A 212 43.31 2.50 2.47
CA VAL A 212 42.47 1.49 3.15
C VAL A 212 41.00 1.77 2.94
N GLN A 213 40.58 3.02 3.11
CA GLN A 213 39.18 3.41 2.92
C GLN A 213 38.68 3.16 1.48
N ALA A 214 39.50 3.51 0.49
CA ALA A 214 39.19 3.30 -0.92
C ALA A 214 38.99 1.81 -1.24
N GLU A 215 39.89 0.95 -0.74
CA GLU A 215 39.78 -0.50 -0.96
C GLU A 215 38.59 -1.13 -0.19
N ILE A 216 38.30 -0.66 1.04
CA ILE A 216 37.10 -1.10 1.76
C ILE A 216 35.83 -0.73 0.96
N SER A 217 35.73 0.53 0.49
CA SER A 217 34.57 0.99 -0.28
C SER A 217 34.33 0.15 -1.54
N LYS A 218 35.42 -0.21 -2.24
CA LYS A 218 35.39 -1.01 -3.47
C LYS A 218 34.96 -2.47 -3.21
N HIS A 219 35.41 -3.07 -2.10
CA HIS A 219 35.25 -4.48 -1.78
C HIS A 219 34.11 -4.77 -0.79
N LEU A 220 33.38 -3.75 -0.33
CA LEU A 220 32.24 -3.90 0.58
C LEU A 220 31.19 -4.83 -0.04
N ASP A 221 30.95 -5.98 0.61
CA ASP A 221 29.93 -6.96 0.17
C ASP A 221 28.58 -6.66 0.82
N VAL A 222 27.81 -5.78 0.17
CA VAL A 222 26.46 -5.37 0.61
C VAL A 222 25.50 -6.57 0.62
N GLY A 223 25.64 -7.50 -0.34
CA GLY A 223 24.80 -8.70 -0.40
C GLY A 223 25.00 -9.60 0.82
N ASN A 224 26.25 -9.80 1.26
CA ASN A 224 26.56 -10.55 2.48
C ASN A 224 26.03 -9.85 3.74
N VAL A 225 26.15 -8.52 3.82
CA VAL A 225 25.58 -7.72 4.92
C VAL A 225 24.07 -7.94 5.02
N LEU A 226 23.36 -7.84 3.89
CA LEU A 226 21.89 -8.01 3.86
C LEU A 226 21.48 -9.45 4.19
N ARG A 227 22.18 -10.48 3.68
CA ARG A 227 21.93 -11.89 4.01
C ARG A 227 22.03 -12.18 5.50
N LYS A 228 22.96 -11.55 6.19
CA LYS A 228 23.14 -11.70 7.63
C LYS A 228 22.10 -10.91 8.43
N ALA A 229 21.87 -9.65 8.06
CA ALA A 229 20.94 -8.77 8.74
C ALA A 229 19.50 -9.27 8.67
N ALA A 230 19.05 -9.65 7.48
CA ALA A 230 17.67 -10.04 7.24
C ALA A 230 17.34 -11.49 7.62
N LYS A 231 18.32 -12.29 8.08
CA LYS A 231 18.18 -13.74 8.32
C LYS A 231 16.94 -14.14 9.14
N ASN A 232 16.58 -13.34 10.13
CA ASN A 232 15.49 -13.64 11.05
C ASN A 232 14.30 -12.69 10.89
N TRP A 233 14.21 -11.90 9.82
CA TRP A 233 13.10 -10.99 9.64
C TRP A 233 11.84 -11.74 9.22
N ASP A 234 10.77 -11.54 9.97
CA ASP A 234 9.43 -12.04 9.68
C ASP A 234 8.52 -10.82 9.40
N GLY A 235 7.99 -10.75 8.20
CA GLY A 235 7.14 -9.62 7.80
C GLY A 235 7.05 -9.40 6.30
N GLY A 236 6.38 -8.31 5.93
CA GLY A 236 6.29 -7.83 4.55
C GLY A 236 7.11 -6.55 4.39
N TYR A 237 8.03 -6.51 3.43
CA TYR A 237 8.91 -5.34 3.28
C TYR A 237 9.46 -5.11 1.86
N ALA A 238 9.57 -3.83 1.53
CA ALA A 238 10.42 -3.30 0.47
C ALA A 238 11.25 -2.17 1.09
N ILE A 239 12.56 -2.42 1.30
CA ILE A 239 13.48 -1.56 2.03
C ILE A 239 14.54 -1.03 1.08
N ALA A 240 14.75 0.28 1.07
CA ALA A 240 15.81 0.93 0.33
C ALA A 240 16.84 1.54 1.30
N GLY A 241 18.12 1.43 0.97
CA GLY A 241 19.20 1.98 1.77
C GLY A 241 20.28 2.64 0.93
N LEU A 242 20.87 3.70 1.50
CA LEU A 242 22.06 4.39 0.97
C LEU A 242 23.19 4.24 1.96
N ILE A 243 24.35 3.79 1.48
CA ILE A 243 25.60 3.72 2.26
C ILE A 243 26.44 4.95 1.91
N GLY A 244 27.10 5.52 2.90
CA GLY A 244 27.81 6.80 2.72
C GLY A 244 28.97 6.79 1.72
N ASN A 245 29.44 5.61 1.28
CA ASN A 245 30.42 5.50 0.19
C ASN A 245 29.78 5.64 -1.21
N GLY A 246 28.44 5.72 -1.30
CA GLY A 246 27.69 5.81 -2.55
C GLY A 246 27.10 4.48 -3.03
N ASP A 247 27.34 3.36 -2.34
CA ASP A 247 26.61 2.13 -2.57
C ASP A 247 25.16 2.30 -2.13
N SER A 248 24.25 1.66 -2.82
CA SER A 248 22.83 1.66 -2.47
C SER A 248 22.20 0.29 -2.74
N PHE A 249 21.10 0.03 -2.07
CA PHE A 249 20.39 -1.24 -2.22
C PHE A 249 18.89 -1.08 -2.08
N VAL A 250 18.15 -2.03 -2.65
CA VAL A 250 16.73 -2.23 -2.37
C VAL A 250 16.50 -3.71 -2.13
N LEU A 251 15.92 -4.06 -1.00
CA LEU A 251 15.65 -5.43 -0.57
C LEU A 251 14.14 -5.68 -0.49
N ARG A 252 13.68 -6.80 -1.01
CA ARG A 252 12.28 -7.22 -0.96
C ARG A 252 12.09 -8.49 -0.13
N ASP A 253 10.96 -8.59 0.57
CA ASP A 253 10.59 -9.75 1.39
C ASP A 253 10.50 -11.07 0.59
N PRO A 254 10.68 -12.24 1.25
CA PRO A 254 10.72 -13.55 0.58
C PRO A 254 9.44 -13.94 -0.16
N ASN A 255 8.29 -13.40 0.26
CA ASN A 255 6.99 -13.70 -0.33
C ASN A 255 6.53 -12.63 -1.34
N GLY A 256 7.30 -11.52 -1.47
CA GLY A 256 6.96 -10.42 -2.35
C GLY A 256 5.68 -9.71 -1.95
N ILE A 257 5.38 -9.63 -0.66
CA ILE A 257 4.18 -9.00 -0.10
C ILE A 257 4.07 -7.56 -0.56
N ARG A 258 5.19 -6.81 -0.45
CA ARG A 258 5.24 -5.40 -0.84
C ARG A 258 5.69 -5.22 -2.28
N PRO A 259 5.08 -4.28 -3.03
CA PRO A 259 5.49 -4.00 -4.40
C PRO A 259 6.83 -3.26 -4.43
N CYS A 260 7.67 -3.64 -5.39
CA CYS A 260 8.93 -2.99 -5.66
C CYS A 260 9.31 -3.16 -7.13
N TRP A 261 9.50 -2.05 -7.82
CA TRP A 261 9.79 -2.00 -9.24
C TRP A 261 11.06 -1.19 -9.48
N TYR A 262 11.83 -1.54 -10.51
CA TYR A 262 13.00 -0.79 -10.89
C TYR A 262 13.16 -0.73 -12.41
N VAL A 263 13.88 0.28 -12.86
CA VAL A 263 14.27 0.45 -14.25
C VAL A 263 15.71 0.94 -14.31
N ARG A 264 16.41 0.49 -15.32
CA ARG A 264 17.74 0.97 -15.68
C ARG A 264 17.70 1.57 -17.08
N THR A 265 18.17 2.80 -17.20
CA THR A 265 18.47 3.44 -18.50
C THR A 265 19.99 3.63 -18.65
N GLU A 266 20.43 4.27 -19.71
CA GLU A 266 21.84 4.60 -19.90
C GLU A 266 22.38 5.54 -18.80
N ASP A 267 21.53 6.43 -18.31
CA ASP A 267 21.91 7.56 -17.47
C ASP A 267 21.39 7.44 -16.01
N LEU A 268 20.44 6.58 -15.71
CA LEU A 268 19.96 6.41 -14.33
C LEU A 268 19.45 5.01 -14.02
N PHE A 269 19.47 4.67 -12.73
CA PHE A 269 18.60 3.69 -12.11
C PHE A 269 17.50 4.42 -11.36
N ALA A 270 16.27 3.95 -11.50
CA ALA A 270 15.17 4.41 -10.68
C ALA A 270 14.42 3.22 -10.07
N VAL A 271 14.00 3.37 -8.81
CA VAL A 271 13.20 2.38 -8.08
C VAL A 271 11.96 3.07 -7.51
N ALA A 272 10.83 2.40 -7.55
CA ALA A 272 9.58 2.89 -6.98
C ALA A 272 8.69 1.75 -6.46
N SER A 273 7.77 2.06 -5.56
CA SER A 273 6.72 1.14 -5.15
C SER A 273 5.69 0.92 -6.25
N GLU A 274 5.57 1.85 -7.21
CA GLU A 274 4.58 1.81 -8.30
C GLU A 274 5.26 1.78 -9.67
N ARG A 275 4.95 0.72 -10.46
CA ARG A 275 5.48 0.57 -11.83
C ARG A 275 5.15 1.77 -12.72
N VAL A 276 3.91 2.24 -12.66
CA VAL A 276 3.45 3.32 -13.53
C VAL A 276 4.12 4.67 -13.23
N ALA A 277 4.62 4.86 -12.00
CA ALA A 277 5.40 6.05 -11.67
C ALA A 277 6.73 6.06 -12.45
N LEU A 278 7.42 4.92 -12.54
CA LEU A 278 8.63 4.75 -13.34
C LEU A 278 8.34 4.96 -14.83
N MET A 279 7.31 4.30 -15.36
CA MET A 279 6.92 4.46 -16.78
C MET A 279 6.69 5.93 -17.13
N THR A 280 5.98 6.66 -16.28
CA THR A 280 5.61 8.05 -16.55
C THR A 280 6.79 9.02 -16.44
N ILE A 281 7.63 8.85 -15.41
CA ILE A 281 8.69 9.83 -15.09
C ILE A 281 9.96 9.55 -15.89
N VAL A 282 10.34 8.29 -16.02
CA VAL A 282 11.53 7.92 -16.79
C VAL A 282 11.24 7.90 -18.31
N GLY A 283 9.96 7.79 -18.69
CA GLY A 283 9.54 7.79 -20.09
C GLY A 283 9.85 6.48 -20.81
N VAL A 284 9.66 5.35 -20.12
CA VAL A 284 9.96 4.00 -20.63
C VAL A 284 8.69 3.17 -20.83
N ALA A 285 8.79 2.13 -21.65
CA ALA A 285 7.71 1.19 -21.87
C ALA A 285 7.52 0.24 -20.65
N GLN A 286 6.37 -0.44 -20.60
CA GLN A 286 6.06 -1.35 -19.49
C GLN A 286 7.06 -2.50 -19.37
N GLU A 287 7.51 -3.04 -20.48
CA GLU A 287 8.46 -4.14 -20.59
C GLU A 287 9.87 -3.80 -20.11
N ASP A 288 10.22 -2.51 -20.06
CA ASP A 288 11.51 -2.04 -19.55
C ASP A 288 11.54 -1.98 -18.02
N VAL A 289 10.36 -1.90 -17.38
CA VAL A 289 10.25 -1.83 -15.92
C VAL A 289 10.18 -3.23 -15.34
N GLN A 290 11.16 -3.57 -14.51
CA GLN A 290 11.29 -4.88 -13.91
C GLN A 290 10.76 -4.89 -12.47
N GLU A 291 10.09 -5.97 -12.09
CA GLU A 291 9.75 -6.24 -10.71
C GLU A 291 10.97 -6.80 -9.98
N LEU A 292 11.31 -6.27 -8.81
CA LEU A 292 12.34 -6.89 -7.98
C LEU A 292 11.80 -8.24 -7.44
N PRO A 293 12.44 -9.37 -7.76
CA PRO A 293 11.93 -10.67 -7.34
C PRO A 293 11.85 -10.82 -5.81
N PRO A 294 10.90 -11.62 -5.29
CA PRO A 294 10.81 -11.94 -3.86
C PRO A 294 12.13 -12.49 -3.32
N GLY A 295 12.52 -12.05 -2.12
CA GLY A 295 13.73 -12.49 -1.46
C GLY A 295 15.05 -11.97 -2.04
N HIS A 296 14.98 -11.05 -3.03
CA HIS A 296 16.17 -10.51 -3.68
C HIS A 296 16.47 -9.08 -3.25
N ALA A 297 17.72 -8.70 -3.39
CA ALA A 297 18.17 -7.32 -3.32
C ALA A 297 18.74 -6.86 -4.66
N LEU A 298 18.34 -5.67 -5.11
CA LEU A 298 19.04 -4.90 -6.12
C LEU A 298 20.13 -4.12 -5.41
N ILE A 299 21.39 -4.35 -5.76
CA ILE A 299 22.57 -3.68 -5.19
C ILE A 299 23.22 -2.86 -6.30
N MET A 300 23.48 -1.59 -6.02
CA MET A 300 24.10 -0.65 -6.93
C MET A 300 25.35 -0.09 -6.26
N LYS A 301 26.51 -0.37 -6.82
CA LYS A 301 27.81 0.09 -6.31
C LYS A 301 28.09 1.53 -6.70
N ALA A 302 28.92 2.23 -5.93
CA ALA A 302 29.35 3.59 -6.21
C ALA A 302 29.98 3.75 -7.61
N ASP A 303 30.66 2.71 -8.11
CA ASP A 303 31.30 2.68 -9.43
C ASP A 303 30.34 2.35 -10.60
N GLY A 304 29.04 2.23 -10.35
CA GLY A 304 28.02 1.94 -11.36
C GLY A 304 27.76 0.46 -11.63
N ARG A 305 28.55 -0.47 -11.07
CA ARG A 305 28.24 -1.90 -11.10
C ARG A 305 26.93 -2.15 -10.34
N HIS A 306 26.17 -3.13 -10.77
CA HIS A 306 24.95 -3.53 -10.08
C HIS A 306 24.74 -5.04 -10.21
N SER A 307 23.96 -5.58 -9.27
CA SER A 307 23.53 -6.99 -9.25
C SER A 307 22.15 -7.11 -8.63
N VAL A 308 21.45 -8.17 -9.01
CA VAL A 308 20.25 -8.64 -8.32
C VAL A 308 20.60 -9.97 -7.67
N GLU A 309 20.61 -10.00 -6.35
CA GLU A 309 21.13 -11.13 -5.57
C GLU A 309 20.06 -11.72 -4.66
N VAL A 310 20.11 -13.03 -4.47
CA VAL A 310 19.30 -13.72 -3.46
C VAL A 310 19.82 -13.35 -2.07
N VAL A 311 18.97 -12.77 -1.25
CA VAL A 311 19.20 -12.50 0.17
C VAL A 311 18.51 -13.54 1.03
N HIS A 312 17.23 -13.81 0.73
CA HIS A 312 16.46 -14.92 1.28
C HIS A 312 16.07 -15.92 0.19
N ALA A 313 15.98 -17.19 0.52
CA ALA A 313 15.32 -18.14 -0.37
C ALA A 313 13.90 -17.63 -0.66
N PRO A 314 13.53 -17.45 -1.94
CA PRO A 314 12.17 -17.05 -2.30
C PRO A 314 11.14 -18.04 -1.76
N GLY A 315 10.13 -17.52 -1.06
CA GLY A 315 8.97 -18.29 -0.62
C GLY A 315 7.88 -18.36 -1.70
N GLU A 316 6.70 -18.82 -1.29
CA GLU A 316 5.52 -18.74 -2.15
C GLU A 316 5.17 -17.26 -2.40
N ARG A 317 4.85 -16.93 -3.65
CA ARG A 317 4.50 -15.55 -4.04
C ARG A 317 3.13 -15.17 -3.46
N ARG A 318 3.14 -14.22 -2.53
CA ARG A 318 1.97 -13.76 -1.77
C ARG A 318 1.80 -12.24 -1.86
N HIS A 319 1.77 -11.71 -3.09
CA HIS A 319 1.51 -10.28 -3.31
C HIS A 319 0.21 -9.87 -2.67
N CYS A 320 0.23 -8.77 -1.94
CA CYS A 320 -0.93 -8.19 -1.27
C CYS A 320 -2.06 -7.91 -2.27
N SER A 321 -3.23 -8.55 -2.10
CA SER A 321 -4.38 -8.32 -2.98
C SER A 321 -5.00 -6.94 -2.78
N PHE A 322 -4.83 -6.28 -1.63
CA PHE A 322 -5.26 -4.89 -1.45
C PHE A 322 -4.49 -3.90 -2.33
N GLU A 323 -3.26 -4.22 -2.70
CA GLU A 323 -2.56 -3.44 -3.72
C GLU A 323 -3.33 -3.42 -5.04
N ARG A 324 -3.92 -4.56 -5.43
CA ARG A 324 -4.70 -4.69 -6.66
C ARG A 324 -6.07 -4.04 -6.52
N ILE A 325 -6.75 -4.27 -5.41
CA ILE A 325 -8.12 -3.77 -5.16
C ILE A 325 -8.11 -2.25 -4.92
N TYR A 326 -7.16 -1.73 -4.13
CA TYR A 326 -7.26 -0.40 -3.55
C TYR A 326 -6.01 0.48 -3.70
N PHE A 327 -4.83 0.06 -3.18
CA PHE A 327 -3.70 0.97 -2.97
C PHE A 327 -3.01 1.43 -4.25
N SER A 328 -2.68 0.51 -5.14
CA SER A 328 -1.94 0.82 -6.37
C SER A 328 -2.75 1.68 -7.33
N ARG A 329 -2.06 2.45 -8.14
CA ARG A 329 -2.68 3.35 -9.10
C ARG A 329 -3.45 2.59 -10.19
N GLY A 330 -4.69 3.02 -10.41
CA GLY A 330 -5.59 2.38 -11.37
C GLY A 330 -5.24 2.61 -12.85
N ASN A 331 -4.25 3.45 -13.14
CA ASN A 331 -3.75 3.64 -14.51
C ASN A 331 -2.59 2.69 -14.89
N ASP A 332 -2.20 1.77 -13.99
CA ASP A 332 -1.37 0.62 -14.34
C ASP A 332 -2.20 -0.35 -15.18
N PRO A 333 -1.69 -0.83 -16.35
CA PRO A 333 -2.48 -1.66 -17.26
C PRO A 333 -3.02 -2.94 -16.64
N GLU A 334 -2.23 -3.64 -15.81
CA GLU A 334 -2.67 -4.86 -15.14
C GLU A 334 -3.70 -4.56 -14.05
N ILE A 335 -3.43 -3.55 -13.21
CA ILE A 335 -4.36 -3.09 -12.16
C ILE A 335 -5.70 -2.67 -12.77
N TYR A 336 -5.67 -1.95 -13.88
CA TYR A 336 -6.87 -1.54 -14.60
C TYR A 336 -7.70 -2.74 -15.06
N ALA A 337 -7.06 -3.71 -15.72
CA ALA A 337 -7.72 -4.93 -16.19
C ALA A 337 -8.28 -5.76 -15.04
N GLU A 338 -7.51 -5.94 -13.96
CA GLU A 338 -7.91 -6.69 -12.79
C GLU A 338 -9.10 -6.04 -12.06
N ARG A 339 -9.10 -4.71 -11.88
CA ARG A 339 -10.23 -4.01 -11.27
C ARG A 339 -11.50 -4.11 -12.13
N LYS A 340 -11.38 -4.06 -13.46
CA LYS A 340 -12.51 -4.35 -14.36
C LYS A 340 -13.02 -5.78 -14.18
N ALA A 341 -12.13 -6.76 -14.11
CA ALA A 341 -12.48 -8.16 -13.89
C ALA A 341 -13.17 -8.39 -12.54
N LEU A 342 -12.72 -7.70 -11.48
CA LEU A 342 -13.38 -7.73 -10.17
C LEU A 342 -14.81 -7.20 -10.24
N GLY A 343 -15.03 -6.10 -10.96
CA GLY A 343 -16.36 -5.56 -11.16
C GLY A 343 -17.27 -6.49 -11.99
N ALA A 344 -16.76 -7.03 -13.08
CA ALA A 344 -17.47 -7.98 -13.92
C ALA A 344 -17.91 -9.23 -13.14
N ALA A 345 -17.07 -9.70 -12.21
CA ALA A 345 -17.35 -10.88 -11.39
C ALA A 345 -18.53 -10.71 -10.40
N LEU A 346 -18.97 -9.47 -10.13
CA LEU A 346 -20.15 -9.19 -9.30
C LEU A 346 -21.47 -9.30 -10.07
N ALA A 347 -21.44 -9.43 -11.40
CA ALA A 347 -22.63 -9.34 -12.25
C ALA A 347 -23.69 -10.40 -11.95
N ASP A 348 -23.29 -11.66 -11.64
CA ASP A 348 -24.25 -12.74 -11.33
C ASP A 348 -25.10 -12.43 -10.11
N GLU A 349 -24.47 -11.99 -9.02
CA GLU A 349 -25.14 -11.71 -7.76
C GLU A 349 -25.99 -10.45 -7.84
N VAL A 350 -25.50 -9.43 -8.56
CA VAL A 350 -26.24 -8.19 -8.79
C VAL A 350 -27.48 -8.45 -9.64
N LEU A 351 -27.38 -9.22 -10.73
CA LEU A 351 -28.53 -9.58 -11.59
C LEU A 351 -29.59 -10.39 -10.83
N ALA A 352 -29.16 -11.34 -9.99
CA ALA A 352 -30.06 -12.10 -9.15
C ALA A 352 -30.84 -11.20 -8.18
N LEU A 353 -30.20 -10.19 -7.59
CA LEU A 353 -30.82 -9.24 -6.66
C LEU A 353 -31.82 -8.31 -7.34
N ILE A 354 -31.55 -7.84 -8.55
CA ILE A 354 -32.46 -6.98 -9.30
C ILE A 354 -33.46 -7.77 -10.13
N GLN A 355 -33.40 -9.12 -10.15
CA GLN A 355 -34.27 -10.01 -10.92
C GLN A 355 -34.32 -9.64 -12.41
N ASP A 356 -33.18 -9.27 -12.98
CA ASP A 356 -33.00 -8.74 -14.35
C ASP A 356 -33.84 -7.47 -14.67
N ASP A 357 -34.39 -6.79 -13.66
CA ASP A 357 -35.08 -5.52 -13.82
C ASP A 357 -34.11 -4.35 -14.02
N HIS A 358 -33.63 -4.21 -15.26
CA HIS A 358 -32.74 -3.10 -15.64
C HIS A 358 -33.49 -1.75 -15.71
N GLN A 359 -34.80 -1.72 -15.77
CA GLN A 359 -35.58 -0.50 -15.91
C GLN A 359 -35.60 0.32 -14.61
N HIS A 360 -35.71 -0.37 -13.47
CA HIS A 360 -35.77 0.24 -12.15
C HIS A 360 -34.46 0.04 -11.37
N ALA A 361 -33.40 -0.40 -12.03
CA ALA A 361 -32.08 -0.51 -11.43
C ALA A 361 -31.13 0.60 -11.92
N ILE A 362 -30.45 1.25 -10.96
CA ILE A 362 -29.45 2.28 -11.23
C ILE A 362 -28.11 1.79 -10.70
N PHE A 363 -27.11 1.81 -11.53
CA PHE A 363 -25.77 1.36 -11.20
C PHE A 363 -24.84 2.55 -11.02
N SER A 364 -24.22 2.65 -9.86
CA SER A 364 -23.31 3.71 -9.48
C SER A 364 -22.08 3.15 -8.78
N TYR A 365 -21.21 4.00 -8.31
CA TYR A 365 -20.02 3.63 -7.53
C TYR A 365 -19.75 4.64 -6.43
N ILE A 366 -19.00 4.20 -5.42
CA ILE A 366 -18.46 5.08 -4.38
C ILE A 366 -17.13 5.67 -4.88
N PRO A 367 -17.04 7.00 -5.08
CA PRO A 367 -15.81 7.62 -5.57
C PRO A 367 -14.64 7.48 -4.58
N ASN A 368 -13.36 7.26 -5.06
CA ASN A 368 -12.98 7.26 -6.48
C ASN A 368 -12.52 5.87 -6.94
N THR A 369 -12.01 5.01 -6.04
CA THR A 369 -11.28 3.76 -6.38
C THR A 369 -12.17 2.73 -7.07
N ALA A 370 -13.45 2.67 -6.68
CA ALA A 370 -14.42 1.73 -7.22
C ALA A 370 -14.84 2.02 -8.69
N GLU A 371 -14.47 3.17 -9.25
CA GLU A 371 -14.90 3.59 -10.59
C GLU A 371 -14.50 2.58 -11.68
N ILE A 372 -13.26 2.08 -11.65
CA ILE A 372 -12.78 1.13 -12.67
C ILE A 372 -13.53 -0.20 -12.58
N ALA A 373 -13.81 -0.66 -11.38
CA ALA A 373 -14.60 -1.87 -11.17
C ALA A 373 -16.05 -1.68 -11.64
N TRP A 374 -16.63 -0.51 -11.41
CA TRP A 374 -17.95 -0.18 -11.95
C TRP A 374 -17.97 -0.22 -13.49
N TYR A 375 -16.94 0.27 -14.18
CA TYR A 375 -16.84 0.09 -15.64
C TYR A 375 -16.87 -1.39 -16.02
N GLY A 376 -16.15 -2.24 -15.29
CA GLY A 376 -16.16 -3.68 -15.54
C GLY A 376 -17.53 -4.32 -15.34
N LEU A 377 -18.23 -3.98 -14.25
CA LEU A 377 -19.61 -4.42 -14.00
C LEU A 377 -20.55 -3.96 -15.13
N MET A 378 -20.52 -2.69 -15.50
CA MET A 378 -21.36 -2.13 -16.55
C MET A 378 -21.14 -2.78 -17.91
N GLU A 379 -19.88 -3.06 -18.25
CA GLU A 379 -19.52 -3.76 -19.48
C GLU A 379 -20.10 -5.17 -19.50
N GLU A 380 -19.94 -5.94 -18.43
CA GLU A 380 -20.47 -7.29 -18.28
C GLU A 380 -22.00 -7.33 -18.33
N LEU A 381 -22.67 -6.43 -17.61
CA LEU A 381 -24.14 -6.32 -17.66
C LEU A 381 -24.64 -6.03 -19.08
N ARG A 382 -23.96 -5.14 -19.82
CA ARG A 382 -24.31 -4.83 -21.22
C ARG A 382 -24.07 -6.02 -22.15
N LEU A 383 -23.00 -6.78 -21.97
CA LEU A 383 -22.72 -7.99 -22.74
C LEU A 383 -23.78 -9.06 -22.52
N ARG A 384 -24.19 -9.27 -21.26
CA ARG A 384 -25.27 -10.20 -20.92
C ARG A 384 -26.62 -9.76 -21.50
N ARG A 385 -26.93 -8.47 -21.41
CA ARG A 385 -28.16 -7.92 -22.00
C ARG A 385 -28.18 -8.10 -23.52
N ARG A 386 -27.07 -7.83 -24.23
CA ARG A 386 -26.94 -8.08 -25.67
C ARG A 386 -27.23 -9.55 -26.00
N SER A 387 -26.65 -10.47 -25.25
CA SER A 387 -26.85 -11.92 -25.44
C SER A 387 -28.32 -12.33 -25.17
N GLN A 388 -28.95 -11.73 -24.19
CA GLN A 388 -30.37 -11.95 -23.87
C GLN A 388 -31.26 -11.42 -25.00
N VAL A 389 -31.06 -10.18 -25.42
CA VAL A 389 -31.83 -9.56 -26.52
C VAL A 389 -31.68 -10.38 -27.81
N ARG A 390 -30.46 -10.80 -28.15
CA ARG A 390 -30.23 -11.66 -29.30
C ARG A 390 -31.04 -12.96 -29.23
N ARG A 391 -31.06 -13.65 -28.08
CA ARG A 391 -31.86 -14.87 -27.91
C ARG A 391 -33.34 -14.58 -28.08
N GLN A 392 -33.87 -13.54 -27.43
CA GLN A 392 -35.27 -13.15 -27.51
C GLN A 392 -35.73 -12.77 -28.92
N LEU A 393 -34.89 -12.07 -29.69
CA LEU A 393 -35.17 -11.77 -31.10
C LEU A 393 -35.27 -13.03 -31.96
N VAL A 394 -34.33 -13.99 -31.78
CA VAL A 394 -34.35 -15.27 -32.50
C VAL A 394 -35.60 -16.10 -32.13
N GLU A 395 -35.99 -16.11 -30.86
CA GLU A 395 -37.17 -16.80 -30.38
C GLU A 395 -38.48 -16.15 -30.94
N ALA A 396 -38.53 -14.81 -30.92
CA ALA A 396 -39.67 -14.07 -31.50
C ALA A 396 -39.80 -14.33 -33.01
N GLN A 397 -38.67 -14.37 -33.75
CA GLN A 397 -38.66 -14.69 -35.16
C GLN A 397 -39.16 -16.13 -35.41
N ARG A 398 -38.68 -17.11 -34.68
CA ARG A 398 -39.12 -18.50 -34.79
C ARG A 398 -40.61 -18.69 -34.45
N ALA A 399 -41.13 -17.88 -33.54
CA ALA A 399 -42.54 -17.88 -33.15
C ALA A 399 -43.44 -17.05 -34.07
N GLY A 400 -42.89 -16.41 -35.11
CA GLY A 400 -43.66 -15.53 -36.01
C GLY A 400 -44.19 -14.25 -35.35
N LYS A 401 -43.56 -13.82 -34.22
CA LYS A 401 -43.95 -12.66 -33.38
C LYS A 401 -42.94 -11.50 -33.47
N LEU A 402 -42.09 -11.48 -34.46
CA LEU A 402 -41.08 -10.41 -34.64
C LEU A 402 -41.71 -9.27 -35.45
N ASP A 403 -42.33 -8.31 -34.77
CA ASP A 403 -42.81 -7.05 -35.29
C ASP A 403 -41.97 -5.86 -34.83
N GLU A 404 -42.18 -4.67 -35.35
CA GLU A 404 -41.45 -3.44 -35.02
C GLU A 404 -41.55 -3.13 -33.51
N ALA A 405 -42.75 -3.26 -32.93
CA ALA A 405 -42.97 -3.03 -31.50
C ALA A 405 -42.15 -4.00 -30.62
N THR A 406 -42.03 -5.25 -31.03
CA THR A 406 -41.18 -6.24 -30.34
C THR A 406 -39.69 -5.92 -30.49
N ILE A 407 -39.28 -5.51 -31.66
CA ILE A 407 -37.88 -5.08 -31.91
C ILE A 407 -37.55 -3.86 -31.03
N ASP A 408 -38.40 -2.82 -31.07
CA ASP A 408 -38.17 -1.60 -30.27
C ASP A 408 -38.14 -1.89 -28.78
N ARG A 409 -39.08 -2.67 -28.25
CA ARG A 409 -39.09 -3.07 -26.84
C ARG A 409 -37.84 -3.82 -26.44
N LEU A 410 -37.29 -4.69 -27.27
CA LEU A 410 -36.11 -5.51 -26.94
C LEU A 410 -34.82 -4.74 -27.14
N VAL A 411 -34.72 -3.95 -28.23
CA VAL A 411 -33.47 -3.27 -28.61
C VAL A 411 -33.31 -1.92 -27.92
N LEU A 412 -34.40 -1.15 -27.76
CA LEU A 412 -34.37 0.19 -27.17
C LEU A 412 -34.61 0.18 -25.64
N GLY A 413 -35.29 -0.83 -25.12
CA GLY A 413 -35.65 -0.92 -23.70
C GLY A 413 -34.74 -1.83 -22.85
N GLY A 414 -34.79 -1.61 -21.53
CA GLY A 414 -34.21 -2.52 -20.55
C GLY A 414 -32.68 -2.60 -20.55
N TRP A 415 -31.98 -1.54 -20.90
CA TRP A 415 -30.53 -1.46 -20.80
C TRP A 415 -30.07 -1.05 -19.39
N PRO A 416 -28.91 -1.59 -18.90
CA PRO A 416 -28.34 -1.17 -17.63
C PRO A 416 -28.05 0.34 -17.63
N ARG A 417 -28.61 1.03 -16.62
CA ARG A 417 -28.53 2.48 -16.46
C ARG A 417 -27.42 2.85 -15.48
N GLY A 418 -26.30 3.33 -15.99
CA GLY A 418 -25.17 3.79 -15.18
C GLY A 418 -25.25 5.28 -14.91
N GLU A 419 -25.19 5.68 -13.64
CA GLU A 419 -25.25 7.08 -13.21
C GLU A 419 -24.21 7.37 -12.14
N LYS A 420 -23.61 8.55 -12.17
CA LYS A 420 -22.77 9.02 -11.06
C LYS A 420 -23.67 9.64 -9.98
N VAL A 421 -24.07 8.83 -9.02
CA VAL A 421 -24.97 9.25 -7.95
C VAL A 421 -24.22 9.97 -6.82
N ALA A 422 -23.08 9.46 -6.40
CA ALA A 422 -22.28 10.05 -5.33
C ALA A 422 -21.10 10.86 -5.89
N HIS A 423 -20.90 12.05 -5.34
CA HIS A 423 -19.77 12.94 -5.65
C HIS A 423 -18.97 13.17 -4.37
N LYS A 424 -17.63 13.14 -4.48
CA LYS A 424 -16.73 13.42 -3.37
C LYS A 424 -16.18 14.82 -3.50
N ASP A 425 -16.43 15.67 -2.51
CA ASP A 425 -15.83 16.99 -2.44
C ASP A 425 -14.42 16.91 -1.80
N VAL A 426 -13.39 17.14 -2.63
CA VAL A 426 -11.98 17.03 -2.23
C VAL A 426 -11.53 18.22 -1.38
N LYS A 427 -12.17 19.39 -1.49
CA LYS A 427 -11.74 20.63 -0.83
C LYS A 427 -11.99 20.65 0.69
N LEU A 428 -12.93 19.85 1.17
CA LEU A 428 -13.27 19.81 2.60
C LEU A 428 -12.22 19.15 3.51
N ARG A 429 -11.18 18.52 2.94
CA ARG A 429 -10.12 17.84 3.72
C ARG A 429 -9.10 18.78 4.40
N THR A 430 -8.97 20.02 3.97
CA THR A 430 -7.82 20.87 4.31
C THR A 430 -8.03 21.84 5.47
N PHE A 431 -9.25 22.03 5.99
CA PHE A 431 -9.51 23.18 6.88
C PHE A 431 -9.77 22.87 8.35
N ILE A 432 -10.00 21.64 8.81
CA ILE A 432 -10.38 21.41 10.22
C ILE A 432 -9.65 20.22 10.85
N SER A 433 -8.84 20.53 11.88
CA SER A 433 -7.93 19.61 12.58
C SER A 433 -8.48 19.02 13.90
N GLN A 434 -9.73 19.26 14.30
CA GLN A 434 -10.26 18.76 15.57
C GLN A 434 -11.18 17.55 15.40
N GLU A 435 -10.94 16.51 16.19
CA GLU A 435 -11.58 15.19 16.12
C GLU A 435 -13.12 15.22 16.33
N LYS A 436 -13.62 16.12 17.16
CA LYS A 436 -15.07 16.32 17.37
C LYS A 436 -15.81 16.86 16.13
N ASN A 437 -15.15 17.62 15.28
CA ASN A 437 -15.73 18.17 14.06
C ASN A 437 -15.63 17.20 12.87
N ARG A 438 -14.76 16.18 12.93
CA ARG A 438 -14.64 15.14 11.89
C ARG A 438 -15.95 14.36 11.66
N MET A 439 -16.72 14.08 12.71
CA MET A 439 -17.98 13.35 12.58
C MET A 439 -19.09 14.17 11.90
N GLN A 440 -19.17 15.47 12.15
CA GLN A 440 -20.12 16.35 11.45
C GLN A 440 -19.69 16.59 10.00
N MET A 441 -18.41 16.70 9.73
CA MET A 441 -17.88 16.90 8.38
C MET A 441 -17.92 15.64 7.51
N ALA A 442 -17.83 14.45 8.09
CA ALA A 442 -17.98 13.20 7.34
C ALA A 442 -19.32 13.13 6.57
N SER A 443 -20.37 13.79 7.07
CA SER A 443 -21.67 13.90 6.39
C SER A 443 -21.68 14.88 5.20
N HIS A 444 -20.65 15.70 5.04
CA HIS A 444 -20.52 16.69 3.96
C HIS A 444 -19.39 16.37 2.96
N VAL A 445 -18.66 15.26 3.16
CA VAL A 445 -17.60 14.82 2.24
C VAL A 445 -18.16 14.33 0.90
N TYR A 446 -19.40 13.85 0.92
CA TYR A 446 -20.09 13.36 -0.27
C TYR A 446 -21.35 14.20 -0.52
N ASP A 447 -21.60 14.48 -1.79
CA ASP A 447 -22.82 15.06 -2.29
C ASP A 447 -23.53 14.05 -3.23
N ILE A 448 -24.77 14.34 -3.61
CA ILE A 448 -25.61 13.44 -4.41
C ILE A 448 -26.16 14.16 -5.65
N SER A 449 -26.22 13.43 -6.78
CA SER A 449 -26.94 13.85 -7.97
C SER A 449 -28.44 13.70 -7.74
N TYR A 450 -29.14 14.79 -7.48
CA TYR A 450 -30.59 14.77 -7.27
C TYR A 450 -31.33 14.46 -8.58
N GLY A 451 -32.46 13.73 -8.48
CA GLY A 451 -33.32 13.42 -9.61
C GLY A 451 -32.88 12.20 -10.45
N THR A 452 -31.70 11.64 -10.19
CA THR A 452 -31.19 10.44 -10.90
C THR A 452 -31.83 9.15 -10.36
N VAL A 453 -32.09 9.09 -9.05
CA VAL A 453 -32.72 7.97 -8.35
C VAL A 453 -34.13 8.35 -7.96
N LYS A 454 -35.11 7.48 -8.22
CA LYS A 454 -36.51 7.70 -7.89
C LYS A 454 -36.95 6.77 -6.77
N GLU A 455 -38.05 7.14 -6.13
CA GLU A 455 -38.77 6.23 -5.24
C GLU A 455 -39.19 4.97 -6.02
N GLY A 456 -38.92 3.79 -5.44
CA GLY A 456 -39.16 2.51 -6.12
C GLY A 456 -37.95 1.94 -6.87
N ASP A 457 -36.91 2.73 -7.16
CA ASP A 457 -35.72 2.23 -7.80
C ASP A 457 -34.86 1.38 -6.86
N THR A 458 -34.09 0.45 -7.43
CA THR A 458 -33.00 -0.25 -6.77
C THR A 458 -31.68 0.46 -7.12
N LEU A 459 -31.00 1.01 -6.14
CA LEU A 459 -29.71 1.66 -6.31
C LEU A 459 -28.57 0.66 -5.99
N VAL A 460 -27.78 0.29 -6.99
CA VAL A 460 -26.61 -0.58 -6.85
C VAL A 460 -25.36 0.30 -6.88
N CYS A 461 -24.62 0.34 -5.79
CA CYS A 461 -23.34 1.07 -5.69
C CYS A 461 -22.18 0.10 -5.53
N VAL A 462 -21.23 0.14 -6.47
CA VAL A 462 -19.95 -0.58 -6.35
C VAL A 462 -19.05 0.15 -5.37
N ASP A 463 -18.44 -0.58 -4.43
CA ASP A 463 -17.41 -0.09 -3.52
C ASP A 463 -16.15 -0.96 -3.66
N ASP A 464 -14.98 -0.41 -3.32
CA ASP A 464 -13.73 -1.17 -3.36
C ASP A 464 -13.66 -2.20 -2.23
N SER A 465 -13.99 -1.80 -1.00
CA SER A 465 -13.97 -2.68 0.17
C SER A 465 -14.79 -2.14 1.34
N ILE A 466 -15.32 -3.03 2.17
CA ILE A 466 -16.03 -2.70 3.42
C ILE A 466 -15.22 -3.25 4.59
N VAL A 467 -14.54 -2.36 5.34
CA VAL A 467 -13.68 -2.74 6.47
C VAL A 467 -14.42 -2.61 7.79
N ARG A 468 -14.65 -1.37 8.25
CA ARG A 468 -15.23 -1.06 9.57
C ARG A 468 -16.75 -0.76 9.50
N GLY A 469 -17.24 -0.43 8.34
CA GLY A 469 -18.63 -0.03 8.13
C GLY A 469 -19.03 1.33 8.72
N THR A 470 -18.11 2.03 9.38
CA THR A 470 -18.40 3.30 10.06
C THR A 470 -18.74 4.41 9.07
N THR A 471 -17.89 4.62 8.06
CA THR A 471 -18.13 5.62 7.00
C THR A 471 -19.35 5.25 6.16
N LEU A 472 -19.51 3.95 5.88
CA LEU A 472 -20.68 3.45 5.17
C LEU A 472 -21.97 3.83 5.91
N ARG A 473 -22.06 3.53 7.21
CA ARG A 473 -23.25 3.84 8.03
C ARG A 473 -23.46 5.34 8.28
N GLN A 474 -22.37 6.07 8.60
CA GLN A 474 -22.48 7.45 9.08
C GLN A 474 -22.60 8.48 7.96
N SER A 475 -22.05 8.18 6.79
CA SER A 475 -21.96 9.10 5.66
C SER A 475 -22.67 8.57 4.42
N ILE A 476 -22.16 7.52 3.80
CA ILE A 476 -22.56 7.05 2.47
C ILE A 476 -24.04 6.63 2.45
N LEU A 477 -24.46 5.70 3.29
CA LEU A 477 -25.84 5.19 3.30
C LEU A 477 -26.86 6.29 3.64
N ARG A 478 -26.51 7.27 4.48
CA ARG A 478 -27.39 8.41 4.77
C ARG A 478 -27.65 9.27 3.55
N ILE A 479 -26.64 9.44 2.70
CA ILE A 479 -26.74 10.24 1.48
C ILE A 479 -27.50 9.45 0.41
N LEU A 480 -27.16 8.18 0.21
CA LEU A 480 -27.82 7.29 -0.75
C LEU A 480 -29.30 7.02 -0.40
N ALA A 481 -29.66 7.13 0.87
CA ALA A 481 -31.04 6.99 1.33
C ALA A 481 -31.93 8.23 1.08
N ARG A 482 -31.36 9.42 0.81
CA ARG A 482 -32.12 10.67 0.61
C ARG A 482 -33.15 10.61 -0.54
N PRO A 483 -32.85 10.02 -1.71
CA PRO A 483 -33.82 9.87 -2.79
C PRO A 483 -34.92 8.85 -2.49
N ASN A 484 -34.91 8.19 -1.34
CA ASN A 484 -35.85 7.16 -0.91
C ASN A 484 -35.97 5.96 -1.87
N PRO A 485 -34.86 5.32 -2.31
CA PRO A 485 -34.95 4.14 -3.15
C PRO A 485 -35.64 2.98 -2.41
N LYS A 486 -36.27 2.07 -3.15
CA LYS A 486 -36.83 0.85 -2.60
C LYS A 486 -35.78 -0.06 -1.96
N ARG A 487 -34.60 -0.12 -2.60
CA ARG A 487 -33.45 -0.95 -2.18
C ARG A 487 -32.14 -0.25 -2.46
N ILE A 488 -31.19 -0.39 -1.54
CA ILE A 488 -29.78 -0.03 -1.74
C ILE A 488 -28.97 -1.32 -1.68
N VAL A 489 -28.18 -1.58 -2.72
CA VAL A 489 -27.21 -2.66 -2.79
C VAL A 489 -25.82 -2.06 -2.80
N ILE A 490 -24.99 -2.39 -1.81
CA ILE A 490 -23.55 -2.06 -1.83
C ILE A 490 -22.79 -3.31 -2.24
N ALA A 491 -22.15 -3.26 -3.40
CA ALA A 491 -21.41 -4.37 -3.98
C ALA A 491 -19.89 -4.11 -3.84
N SER A 492 -19.28 -4.82 -2.88
CA SER A 492 -17.84 -4.73 -2.61
C SER A 492 -17.04 -5.59 -3.58
N THR A 493 -15.99 -5.01 -4.20
CA THR A 493 -15.04 -5.76 -5.04
C THR A 493 -14.06 -6.59 -4.22
N ALA A 494 -13.97 -6.34 -2.92
CA ALA A 494 -13.24 -7.17 -1.96
C ALA A 494 -14.16 -8.21 -1.29
N PRO A 495 -13.64 -9.40 -0.96
CA PRO A 495 -14.29 -10.33 -0.02
C PRO A 495 -14.46 -9.71 1.37
N GLN A 496 -15.17 -10.41 2.26
CA GLN A 496 -15.31 -10.01 3.66
C GLN A 496 -13.96 -9.96 4.35
N ILE A 497 -13.60 -8.80 4.91
CA ILE A 497 -12.37 -8.63 5.69
C ILE A 497 -12.62 -9.21 7.08
N ARG A 498 -11.97 -10.34 7.35
CA ARG A 498 -12.20 -11.18 8.52
C ARG A 498 -11.03 -11.13 9.51
N TYR A 499 -9.79 -10.97 9.01
CA TYR A 499 -8.57 -11.11 9.79
C TYR A 499 -7.71 -9.85 9.70
N PRO A 500 -6.91 -9.54 10.74
CA PRO A 500 -6.08 -8.34 10.76
C PRO A 500 -4.95 -8.42 9.75
N ASP A 501 -4.46 -7.26 9.28
CA ASP A 501 -3.18 -7.15 8.62
C ASP A 501 -2.06 -6.95 9.64
N CYS A 502 -0.89 -7.50 9.34
CA CYS A 502 0.33 -7.34 10.12
C CYS A 502 1.55 -6.98 9.25
N TYR A 503 1.33 -6.64 7.99
CA TYR A 503 2.40 -6.34 7.03
C TYR A 503 2.39 -4.88 6.56
N GLY A 504 1.67 -3.99 7.26
CA GLY A 504 1.76 -2.53 7.09
C GLY A 504 0.46 -1.82 6.69
N ILE A 505 -0.66 -2.55 6.51
CA ILE A 505 -1.97 -1.93 6.32
C ILE A 505 -2.58 -1.61 7.71
N ASP A 506 -3.27 -0.47 7.84
CA ASP A 506 -3.96 -0.11 9.10
C ASP A 506 -5.26 -0.92 9.32
N MET A 507 -5.11 -2.22 9.41
CA MET A 507 -6.18 -3.19 9.69
C MET A 507 -5.75 -4.15 10.81
N SER A 508 -5.28 -3.62 11.95
CA SER A 508 -4.74 -4.43 13.05
C SER A 508 -5.76 -4.75 14.15
N GLU A 509 -6.83 -3.95 14.30
CA GLU A 509 -7.82 -4.10 15.35
C GLU A 509 -9.05 -4.87 14.87
N MET A 510 -9.05 -6.18 15.10
CA MET A 510 -10.11 -7.10 14.63
C MET A 510 -11.52 -6.69 15.08
N GLY A 511 -11.67 -6.22 16.31
CA GLY A 511 -12.97 -5.79 16.86
C GLY A 511 -13.64 -4.64 16.09
N LYS A 512 -12.90 -3.95 15.23
CA LYS A 512 -13.42 -2.88 14.37
C LYS A 512 -13.92 -3.36 13.01
N PHE A 513 -13.66 -4.62 12.62
CA PHE A 513 -14.09 -5.14 11.32
C PHE A 513 -15.56 -5.47 11.32
N LEU A 514 -16.28 -5.01 10.29
CA LEU A 514 -17.71 -5.23 10.15
C LEU A 514 -18.06 -6.72 10.09
N ALA A 515 -17.32 -7.51 9.32
CA ALA A 515 -17.52 -8.95 9.20
C ALA A 515 -17.30 -9.68 10.54
N PHE A 516 -16.30 -9.25 11.33
CA PHE A 516 -16.07 -9.80 12.67
C PHE A 516 -17.21 -9.44 13.64
N GLN A 517 -17.63 -8.17 13.66
CA GLN A 517 -18.75 -7.73 14.48
C GLN A 517 -20.05 -8.51 14.13
N ALA A 518 -20.29 -8.75 12.83
CA ALA A 518 -21.42 -9.54 12.36
C ALA A 518 -21.33 -10.99 12.83
N ALA A 519 -20.18 -11.65 12.69
CA ALA A 519 -19.98 -13.03 13.13
C ALA A 519 -20.16 -13.17 14.67
N VAL A 520 -19.61 -12.24 15.45
CA VAL A 520 -19.79 -12.22 16.91
C VAL A 520 -21.26 -11.97 17.30
N ALA A 521 -21.97 -11.09 16.60
CA ALA A 521 -23.40 -10.86 16.82
C ALA A 521 -24.21 -12.12 16.53
N LEU A 522 -23.93 -12.83 15.44
CA LEU A 522 -24.54 -14.12 15.12
C LEU A 522 -24.28 -15.20 16.18
N CYS A 523 -23.03 -15.27 16.70
CA CYS A 523 -22.72 -16.17 17.82
C CYS A 523 -23.62 -15.88 19.04
N LYS A 524 -23.78 -14.60 19.38
CA LYS A 524 -24.64 -14.19 20.51
C LYS A 524 -26.10 -14.50 20.27
N ASP A 525 -26.62 -14.19 19.07
CA ASP A 525 -28.01 -14.44 18.70
C ASP A 525 -28.36 -15.94 18.73
N ARG A 526 -27.37 -16.81 18.49
CA ARG A 526 -27.53 -18.27 18.51
C ARG A 526 -27.10 -18.94 19.83
N GLY A 527 -26.77 -18.16 20.84
CA GLY A 527 -26.33 -18.69 22.14
C GLY A 527 -24.95 -19.37 22.15
N MET A 528 -24.09 -19.09 21.13
CA MET A 528 -22.77 -19.71 20.95
C MET A 528 -21.66 -18.95 21.68
N ASN A 529 -21.92 -18.41 22.87
CA ASN A 529 -20.91 -17.66 23.64
C ASN A 529 -19.74 -18.54 24.10
N ASP A 530 -19.97 -19.83 24.28
CA ASP A 530 -18.90 -20.77 24.66
C ASP A 530 -17.86 -20.90 23.56
N LEU A 531 -18.25 -20.89 22.28
CA LEU A 531 -17.32 -20.91 21.16
C LEU A 531 -16.34 -19.70 21.22
N LEU A 532 -16.87 -18.50 21.51
CA LEU A 532 -16.02 -17.32 21.62
C LEU A 532 -14.99 -17.43 22.77
N ARG A 533 -15.41 -18.00 23.91
CA ARG A 533 -14.53 -18.26 25.06
C ARG A 533 -13.47 -19.30 24.73
N GLU A 534 -13.86 -20.45 24.16
CA GLU A 534 -12.92 -21.50 23.76
C GLU A 534 -11.84 -20.99 22.80
N VAL A 535 -12.23 -20.20 21.78
CA VAL A 535 -11.27 -19.60 20.85
C VAL A 535 -10.28 -18.68 21.59
N TYR A 536 -10.73 -17.93 22.60
CA TYR A 536 -9.85 -17.11 23.43
C TYR A 536 -8.86 -17.98 24.23
N GLU A 537 -9.35 -19.03 24.89
CA GLU A 537 -8.53 -19.95 25.69
C GLU A 537 -7.47 -20.64 24.80
N ASP A 538 -7.85 -21.07 23.59
CA ASP A 538 -6.93 -21.65 22.60
C ASP A 538 -5.86 -20.64 22.14
N CYS A 539 -6.23 -19.38 21.89
CA CYS A 539 -5.27 -18.33 21.55
C CYS A 539 -4.29 -18.07 22.69
N VAL A 540 -4.75 -18.02 23.96
CA VAL A 540 -3.89 -17.87 25.14
C VAL A 540 -2.95 -19.06 25.31
N ALA A 541 -3.44 -20.29 25.16
CA ALA A 541 -2.61 -21.48 25.24
C ALA A 541 -1.50 -21.47 24.16
N GLN A 542 -1.84 -21.01 22.96
CA GLN A 542 -0.94 -21.00 21.82
C GLN A 542 0.10 -19.86 21.88
N SER A 543 -0.21 -18.74 22.53
CA SER A 543 0.74 -17.62 22.70
C SER A 543 2.04 -17.99 23.42
N LYS A 544 2.07 -19.12 24.12
CA LYS A 544 3.24 -19.66 24.83
C LYS A 544 4.06 -20.66 24.00
N ARG A 545 3.65 -20.95 22.76
CA ARG A 545 4.31 -21.92 21.87
C ARG A 545 5.22 -21.20 20.86
N PRO A 546 6.18 -21.92 20.27
CA PRO A 546 6.96 -21.39 19.16
C PRO A 546 6.06 -20.90 18.02
N THR A 547 6.44 -19.81 17.39
CA THR A 547 5.66 -19.17 16.32
C THR A 547 5.37 -20.12 15.14
N ALA A 548 6.29 -21.04 14.83
CA ALA A 548 6.11 -22.04 13.78
C ALA A 548 4.99 -23.06 14.04
N GLU A 549 4.53 -23.20 15.31
CA GLU A 549 3.44 -24.11 15.66
C GLU A 549 2.08 -23.44 15.73
N MET A 550 2.01 -22.13 15.48
CA MET A 550 0.79 -21.36 15.62
C MET A 550 -0.24 -21.71 14.55
N ARG A 551 -1.52 -21.69 14.94
CA ARG A 551 -2.67 -21.98 14.08
C ARG A 551 -3.71 -20.87 14.18
N ASN A 552 -4.57 -20.76 13.18
CA ASN A 552 -5.69 -19.83 13.16
C ASN A 552 -6.89 -20.43 13.92
N HIS A 553 -7.03 -20.14 15.21
CA HIS A 553 -8.19 -20.56 16.00
C HIS A 553 -9.43 -19.69 15.76
N VAL A 554 -9.23 -18.43 15.35
CA VAL A 554 -10.30 -17.46 15.09
C VAL A 554 -11.18 -17.90 13.92
N LYS A 555 -10.66 -18.70 13.00
CA LYS A 555 -11.39 -19.24 11.86
C LYS A 555 -12.67 -19.98 12.29
N ARG A 556 -12.67 -20.66 13.43
CA ARG A 556 -13.85 -21.38 13.98
C ARG A 556 -15.08 -20.49 14.15
N ILE A 557 -14.89 -19.19 14.43
CA ILE A 557 -15.98 -18.23 14.58
C ILE A 557 -16.68 -18.00 13.24
N TYR A 558 -15.92 -17.92 12.15
CA TYR A 558 -16.46 -17.71 10.81
C TYR A 558 -17.01 -19.00 10.18
N ASP A 559 -16.37 -20.14 10.46
CA ASP A 559 -16.80 -21.45 9.94
C ASP A 559 -18.18 -21.88 10.48
N ALA A 560 -18.68 -21.24 11.55
CA ALA A 560 -20.02 -21.47 12.09
C ALA A 560 -21.15 -20.85 11.24
N PHE A 561 -20.83 -20.04 10.24
CA PHE A 561 -21.80 -19.28 9.44
C PHE A 561 -21.44 -19.27 7.97
N THR A 562 -22.45 -19.13 7.12
CA THR A 562 -22.25 -18.86 5.69
C THR A 562 -21.84 -17.40 5.46
N GLU A 563 -21.19 -17.13 4.31
CA GLU A 563 -20.85 -15.75 3.91
C GLU A 563 -22.08 -14.86 3.79
N GLN A 564 -23.21 -15.43 3.35
CA GLN A 564 -24.49 -14.75 3.22
C GLN A 564 -25.08 -14.36 4.58
N GLU A 565 -25.02 -15.24 5.58
CA GLU A 565 -25.49 -14.92 6.93
C GLU A 565 -24.67 -13.78 7.55
N ILE A 566 -23.35 -13.81 7.38
CA ILE A 566 -22.46 -12.72 7.85
C ILE A 566 -22.78 -11.42 7.11
N ALA A 567 -22.99 -11.46 5.78
CA ALA A 567 -23.34 -10.29 4.99
C ALA A 567 -24.70 -9.69 5.39
N ALA A 568 -25.71 -10.53 5.64
CA ALA A 568 -27.03 -10.09 6.11
C ALA A 568 -26.92 -9.41 7.49
N LYS A 569 -26.21 -10.03 8.43
CA LYS A 569 -25.99 -9.43 9.76
C LYS A 569 -25.18 -8.15 9.68
N ALA A 570 -24.18 -8.07 8.80
CA ALA A 570 -23.42 -6.85 8.56
C ALA A 570 -24.33 -5.72 8.02
N ALA A 571 -25.27 -6.03 7.12
CA ALA A 571 -26.24 -5.06 6.61
C ALA A 571 -27.13 -4.52 7.73
N GLU A 572 -27.62 -5.38 8.66
CA GLU A 572 -28.37 -4.96 9.85
C GLU A 572 -27.55 -3.97 10.71
N LEU A 573 -26.27 -4.28 10.97
CA LEU A 573 -25.41 -3.46 11.82
C LEU A 573 -25.11 -2.07 11.25
N VAL A 574 -25.07 -1.93 9.93
CA VAL A 574 -24.79 -0.64 9.27
C VAL A 574 -26.04 0.07 8.77
N TYR A 575 -27.23 -0.50 8.97
CA TYR A 575 -28.47 0.08 8.50
C TYR A 575 -28.65 1.53 9.00
N PRO A 576 -29.01 2.49 8.12
CA PRO A 576 -29.02 3.91 8.46
C PRO A 576 -30.31 4.33 9.19
N VAL A 577 -30.59 3.77 10.35
CA VAL A 577 -31.84 4.00 11.13
C VAL A 577 -32.16 5.49 11.28
N LYS A 578 -31.14 6.33 11.50
CA LYS A 578 -31.33 7.77 11.72
C LYS A 578 -31.70 8.57 10.45
N SER A 579 -31.68 7.94 9.26
CA SER A 579 -32.07 8.63 8.01
C SER A 579 -33.59 8.68 7.80
N GLY A 580 -34.35 7.85 8.52
CA GLY A 580 -35.80 7.68 8.30
C GLY A 580 -36.13 6.84 7.06
N TRP A 581 -35.15 6.41 6.28
CA TRP A 581 -35.36 5.50 5.14
C TRP A 581 -35.85 4.13 5.61
N LYS A 582 -36.79 3.53 4.87
CA LYS A 582 -37.41 2.25 5.20
C LYS A 582 -37.18 1.18 4.14
N GLY A 583 -36.36 1.45 3.13
CA GLY A 583 -36.04 0.48 2.09
C GLY A 583 -35.14 -0.65 2.59
N GLU A 584 -34.86 -1.59 1.72
CA GLU A 584 -33.99 -2.74 1.99
C GLU A 584 -32.54 -2.42 1.73
N LEU A 585 -31.63 -2.74 2.67
CA LEU A 585 -30.19 -2.68 2.50
C LEU A 585 -29.62 -4.08 2.30
N VAL A 586 -28.86 -4.27 1.21
CA VAL A 586 -28.16 -5.52 0.90
C VAL A 586 -26.68 -5.23 0.73
N LEU A 587 -25.83 -6.03 1.38
CA LEU A 587 -24.39 -6.04 1.15
C LEU A 587 -23.99 -7.27 0.35
N VAL A 588 -23.30 -7.06 -0.76
CA VAL A 588 -22.71 -8.09 -1.61
C VAL A 588 -21.20 -8.00 -1.47
N PHE A 589 -20.55 -9.10 -1.20
CA PHE A 589 -19.10 -9.20 -1.13
C PHE A 589 -18.56 -10.08 -2.25
N GLN A 590 -17.41 -9.73 -2.79
CA GLN A 590 -16.72 -10.57 -3.76
C GLN A 590 -16.44 -11.95 -3.19
N LYS A 591 -16.47 -12.97 -4.03
CA LYS A 591 -16.03 -14.33 -3.67
C LYS A 591 -14.50 -14.44 -3.79
N ILE A 592 -13.86 -15.15 -2.86
CA ILE A 592 -12.41 -15.41 -2.89
C ILE A 592 -12.01 -16.08 -4.22
N ALA A 593 -12.77 -17.05 -4.71
CA ALA A 593 -12.53 -17.69 -5.99
C ALA A 593 -12.57 -16.72 -7.19
N SER A 594 -13.44 -15.71 -7.13
CA SER A 594 -13.54 -14.67 -8.17
C SER A 594 -12.38 -13.67 -8.08
N LEU A 595 -11.97 -13.30 -6.85
CA LEU A 595 -10.75 -12.52 -6.62
C LEU A 595 -9.53 -13.21 -7.23
N HIS A 596 -9.35 -14.50 -6.98
CA HIS A 596 -8.23 -15.28 -7.53
C HIS A 596 -8.25 -15.41 -9.06
N ARG A 597 -9.43 -15.41 -9.68
CA ARG A 597 -9.53 -15.39 -11.15
C ARG A 597 -9.21 -14.00 -11.72
N ALA A 598 -9.65 -12.94 -11.06
CA ALA A 598 -9.39 -11.57 -11.49
C ALA A 598 -7.94 -11.14 -11.27
N CYS A 599 -7.32 -11.59 -10.17
CA CYS A 599 -5.95 -11.23 -9.77
C CYS A 599 -5.10 -12.52 -9.58
N PRO A 600 -4.76 -13.25 -10.65
CA PRO A 600 -4.18 -14.60 -10.56
C PRO A 600 -2.78 -14.63 -9.96
N THR A 601 -2.03 -13.55 -10.07
CA THR A 601 -0.66 -13.41 -9.58
C THR A 601 -0.57 -12.84 -8.16
N SER A 602 -1.69 -12.39 -7.56
CA SER A 602 -1.72 -11.70 -6.27
C SER A 602 -2.56 -12.48 -5.26
N ARG A 603 -1.95 -13.52 -4.67
CA ARG A 603 -2.56 -14.46 -3.74
C ARG A 603 -2.32 -14.11 -2.26
N GLY A 604 -1.83 -12.93 -1.96
CA GLY A 604 -1.70 -12.41 -0.60
C GLY A 604 -3.03 -11.89 -0.09
N ASP A 605 -3.85 -12.76 0.47
CA ASP A 605 -5.25 -12.53 0.83
C ASP A 605 -5.59 -12.94 2.27
N TRP A 606 -4.56 -13.00 3.15
CA TRP A 606 -4.65 -13.42 4.55
C TRP A 606 -5.75 -12.71 5.36
N TYR A 607 -6.08 -11.47 5.04
CA TYR A 607 -7.15 -10.73 5.71
C TYR A 607 -8.57 -11.20 5.32
N PHE A 608 -8.69 -12.01 4.24
CA PHE A 608 -9.94 -12.69 3.85
C PHE A 608 -9.95 -14.15 4.29
N THR A 609 -8.84 -14.85 4.11
CA THR A 609 -8.71 -16.30 4.29
C THR A 609 -8.16 -16.71 5.67
N GLY A 610 -7.37 -15.85 6.31
CA GLY A 610 -6.58 -16.17 7.50
C GLY A 610 -5.34 -17.03 7.21
N ASP A 611 -4.93 -17.14 5.94
CA ASP A 611 -3.75 -17.87 5.49
C ASP A 611 -2.54 -16.92 5.36
N TYR A 612 -1.87 -16.71 6.48
CA TYR A 612 -0.74 -15.78 6.56
C TYR A 612 0.51 -16.35 5.92
N PRO A 613 1.25 -15.57 5.11
CA PRO A 613 2.47 -16.02 4.44
C PRO A 613 3.65 -16.26 5.40
N THR A 614 3.60 -15.71 6.61
CA THR A 614 4.66 -15.90 7.60
C THR A 614 4.11 -16.40 8.95
N PRO A 615 4.89 -17.17 9.72
CA PRO A 615 4.46 -17.67 11.03
C PRO A 615 4.07 -16.57 12.00
N GLY A 616 4.77 -15.43 11.98
CA GLY A 616 4.49 -14.28 12.84
C GLY A 616 3.10 -13.70 12.63
N GLY A 617 2.55 -13.80 11.40
CA GLY A 617 1.19 -13.36 11.10
C GLY A 617 0.11 -14.08 11.91
N LEU A 618 0.24 -15.40 12.13
CA LEU A 618 -0.67 -16.17 12.98
C LEU A 618 -0.55 -15.73 14.46
N GLY A 619 0.65 -15.40 14.90
CA GLY A 619 0.87 -14.86 16.26
C GLY A 619 0.17 -13.52 16.47
N VAL A 620 0.23 -12.63 15.47
CA VAL A 620 -0.47 -11.34 15.49
C VAL A 620 -1.98 -11.53 15.47
N LEU A 621 -2.51 -12.46 14.64
CA LEU A 621 -3.93 -12.79 14.61
C LEU A 621 -4.46 -13.23 15.98
N ASN A 622 -3.80 -14.20 16.62
CA ASN A 622 -4.21 -14.70 17.91
C ASN A 622 -4.16 -13.60 18.98
N ARG A 623 -3.11 -12.77 18.99
CA ARG A 623 -2.99 -11.60 19.86
C ARG A 623 -4.10 -10.56 19.61
N ALA A 624 -4.46 -10.30 18.35
CA ALA A 624 -5.53 -9.39 18.02
C ALA A 624 -6.89 -9.86 18.58
N TYR A 625 -7.15 -11.17 18.57
CA TYR A 625 -8.34 -11.73 19.18
C TYR A 625 -8.31 -11.65 20.70
N MET A 626 -7.16 -11.94 21.32
CA MET A 626 -6.98 -11.77 22.77
C MET A 626 -7.22 -10.32 23.21
N ASN A 627 -6.63 -9.36 22.51
CA ASN A 627 -6.85 -7.92 22.77
C ASN A 627 -8.34 -7.54 22.66
N TYR A 628 -9.05 -8.04 21.63
CA TYR A 628 -10.49 -7.85 21.51
C TYR A 628 -11.25 -8.40 22.71
N TRP A 629 -10.98 -9.63 23.13
CA TRP A 629 -11.66 -10.29 24.25
C TRP A 629 -11.41 -9.56 25.58
N GLU A 630 -10.17 -9.14 25.82
CA GLU A 630 -9.73 -8.43 27.01
C GLU A 630 -10.03 -6.93 26.98
N LYS A 631 -10.65 -6.43 25.90
CA LYS A 631 -10.94 -5.01 25.67
C LYS A 631 -9.70 -4.12 25.73
N ARG A 632 -8.56 -4.62 25.28
CA ARG A 632 -7.33 -3.84 25.13
C ARG A 632 -7.37 -3.09 23.79
N GLU A 633 -7.10 -1.79 23.84
CA GLU A 633 -6.95 -0.98 22.65
C GLU A 633 -5.51 -1.04 22.11
N GLY A 634 -5.34 -0.86 20.82
CA GLY A 634 -4.05 -0.79 20.15
C GLY A 634 -3.74 -2.01 19.29
N ARG A 635 -2.53 -1.95 18.70
CA ARG A 635 -2.08 -2.98 17.76
C ARG A 635 -1.63 -4.25 18.47
N ALA A 636 -1.74 -5.37 17.76
CA ALA A 636 -1.36 -6.69 18.24
C ALA A 636 0.12 -7.07 17.97
N TYR A 637 0.93 -6.12 17.47
CA TYR A 637 2.37 -6.33 17.12
C TYR A 637 3.22 -5.14 17.52
#